data_f9dfc9ccf1cb7967675421a3195936cd
#
_entry.id   f9dfc9ccf1cb7967675421a3195936cd
#
_cell.length_a   1.000
_cell.length_b   1.000
_cell.length_c   1.000
_cell.angle_alpha   90.00
_cell.angle_beta   90.00
_cell.angle_gamma   90.00
#
_symmetry.space_group_name_H-M   'P 1'
#
loop_
_entity.id
_entity.type
_entity.pdbx_description
1 polymer ?
#
loop_
_entity_poly.entity_id
_entity_poly.type
_entity_poly.pdbx_seq_one_letter_code
_entity_poly.pdbx_strand_id
1 'polypeptide(L)'
;MINVELKGGVIKEFENGVSPAEIAKSIGMGLYKSVCAARVNNEVKDLRTPLNEDCKLELLTFDNPDGKHAFWHSASHVLAQAVKRLYPSAKCAIGPAIENGFYYDFDVEKPFSNEDLQKIKAEMKKIVKSGLEIERFELPPEEAVAKLTEMNEPYKVELASEHSDKGENISFYKQGEFTDLCAGPHLMSVAPIKAVELTNCTGAYWRGDANKAQLCRVYGIAFPKASMLEEHLKMMEEARKRDHNKIGRELGFFTTVDYIGQGLPILLPKGARVIQLLQRFVEDKEQSLGWQLTKTPFMAKSDLYKISGHWDHYQDGMFIFGDPDSDEEVYALRPMTCPFQYQAYLNKQRSYRDLPLRYNETSTLFRNEASGEMHGLIRVRQFTISEGHLMCTPEQLEDEFKSCVELASYMLKTVGLYEDVSYRFSQWDPDDREKYIGTKEEWDNVQDMMGKILDNLEIPYSIGIGEAAFYGPKLDIQIKNVYGKEDTLITIQIDPYLAEKFNMEYVDRDGVKKHPFIIHRTSIGCYERTLALLIEKYAGAFPMWLAPTQVKLLAVADRHLDYVYEIKKQLEAAGLRVEVDSRSEKIGYKIREAQLEKIPYMFIVGDKDIEAGTVSVRHRKEGDLGAMKPEEFLAMAKEEIDTKQIK
;
A
#
# COMPACT_ATOMS: atom_id res chain seq x y z
N MET A 1 -20.71 40.72 -13.34
CA MET A 1 -19.59 40.57 -12.38
C MET A 1 -19.91 39.36 -11.51
N ILE A 2 -18.91 38.58 -11.17
CA ILE A 2 -19.00 37.43 -10.25
C ILE A 2 -17.96 37.62 -9.13
N ASN A 3 -18.29 37.08 -7.95
CA ASN A 3 -17.39 37.08 -6.80
C ASN A 3 -16.65 35.75 -6.75
N VAL A 4 -15.33 35.77 -6.79
CA VAL A 4 -14.49 34.58 -6.71
C VAL A 4 -13.75 34.58 -5.38
N GLU A 5 -14.07 33.60 -4.54
CA GLU A 5 -13.33 33.36 -3.29
C GLU A 5 -12.07 32.54 -3.59
N LEU A 6 -10.91 33.18 -3.42
CA LEU A 6 -9.60 32.55 -3.59
C LEU A 6 -9.13 31.87 -2.30
N LYS A 7 -8.10 31.03 -2.42
CA LYS A 7 -7.46 30.36 -1.27
C LYS A 7 -7.09 31.37 -0.18
N GLY A 8 -7.53 31.11 1.05
CA GLY A 8 -7.35 32.02 2.20
C GLY A 8 -8.53 32.97 2.44
N GLY A 9 -9.67 32.78 1.76
CA GLY A 9 -10.91 33.54 1.98
C GLY A 9 -10.92 34.92 1.34
N VAL A 10 -9.96 35.23 0.45
CA VAL A 10 -9.90 36.52 -0.27
C VAL A 10 -10.92 36.52 -1.41
N ILE A 11 -11.92 37.35 -1.33
CA ILE A 11 -12.92 37.52 -2.39
C ILE A 11 -12.48 38.65 -3.36
N LYS A 12 -12.52 38.33 -4.65
CA LYS A 12 -12.27 39.29 -5.73
C LYS A 12 -13.41 39.24 -6.76
N GLU A 13 -13.72 40.42 -7.30
CA GLU A 13 -14.73 40.59 -8.34
C GLU A 13 -14.10 40.46 -9.73
N PHE A 14 -14.71 39.69 -10.62
CA PHE A 14 -14.29 39.49 -12.02
C PHE A 14 -15.48 39.62 -12.98
N GLU A 15 -15.19 39.76 -14.24
CA GLU A 15 -16.21 39.73 -15.29
C GLU A 15 -16.82 38.33 -15.41
N ASN A 16 -18.11 38.27 -15.73
CA ASN A 16 -18.80 37.01 -16.00
C ASN A 16 -18.17 36.33 -17.23
N GLY A 17 -17.88 35.01 -17.14
CA GLY A 17 -17.21 34.25 -18.18
C GLY A 17 -15.67 34.25 -18.06
N VAL A 18 -15.09 34.90 -17.07
CA VAL A 18 -13.64 34.85 -16.81
C VAL A 18 -13.21 33.38 -16.58
N SER A 19 -12.04 33.00 -17.09
CA SER A 19 -11.47 31.68 -16.88
C SER A 19 -10.47 31.65 -15.70
N PRO A 20 -10.28 30.48 -15.05
CA PRO A 20 -9.22 30.30 -14.05
C PRO A 20 -7.81 30.69 -14.56
N ALA A 21 -7.53 30.50 -15.84
CA ALA A 21 -6.26 30.91 -16.46
C ALA A 21 -6.07 32.43 -16.44
N GLU A 22 -7.12 33.20 -16.77
CA GLU A 22 -7.11 34.66 -16.74
C GLU A 22 -6.99 35.18 -15.32
N ILE A 23 -7.67 34.56 -14.37
CA ILE A 23 -7.52 34.88 -12.94
C ILE A 23 -6.08 34.60 -12.47
N ALA A 24 -5.51 33.43 -12.81
CA ALA A 24 -4.10 33.14 -12.48
C ALA A 24 -3.13 34.18 -13.06
N LYS A 25 -3.38 34.60 -14.28
CA LYS A 25 -2.60 35.63 -14.96
C LYS A 25 -2.71 37.02 -14.28
N SER A 26 -3.92 37.38 -13.81
CA SER A 26 -4.16 38.64 -13.07
C SER A 26 -3.48 38.66 -11.71
N ILE A 27 -3.31 37.49 -11.07
CA ILE A 27 -2.59 37.36 -9.78
C ILE A 27 -1.08 37.46 -10.01
N GLY A 28 -0.56 36.80 -11.06
CA GLY A 28 0.85 36.88 -11.41
C GLY A 28 1.29 35.87 -12.47
N MET A 29 2.21 36.29 -13.33
CA MET A 29 2.74 35.45 -14.42
C MET A 29 3.48 34.19 -13.94
N GLY A 30 4.04 34.22 -12.73
CA GLY A 30 4.68 33.04 -12.13
C GLY A 30 3.66 31.96 -11.83
N LEU A 31 2.52 32.33 -11.24
CA LEU A 31 1.41 31.43 -10.94
C LEU A 31 0.79 30.88 -12.24
N TYR A 32 0.49 31.76 -13.20
CA TYR A 32 -0.05 31.36 -14.51
C TYR A 32 0.80 30.30 -15.20
N LYS A 33 2.12 30.36 -15.11
CA LYS A 33 3.05 29.40 -15.70
C LYS A 33 3.15 28.08 -14.93
N SER A 34 2.76 28.07 -13.65
CA SER A 34 2.86 26.90 -12.78
C SER A 34 1.54 26.21 -12.50
N VAL A 35 0.41 26.88 -12.75
CA VAL A 35 -0.92 26.30 -12.54
C VAL A 35 -1.18 25.21 -13.59
N CYS A 36 -1.74 24.08 -13.12
CA CYS A 36 -2.00 22.89 -13.94
C CYS A 36 -3.50 22.64 -14.17
N ALA A 37 -4.34 22.93 -13.16
CA ALA A 37 -5.78 22.79 -13.19
C ALA A 37 -6.42 23.76 -12.19
N ALA A 38 -7.74 23.82 -12.14
CA ALA A 38 -8.49 24.58 -11.17
C ALA A 38 -9.48 23.69 -10.42
N ARG A 39 -9.72 23.95 -9.11
CA ARG A 39 -10.85 23.40 -8.39
C ARG A 39 -11.88 24.50 -8.17
N VAL A 40 -13.07 24.30 -8.71
CA VAL A 40 -14.19 25.23 -8.65
C VAL A 40 -15.30 24.56 -7.86
N ASN A 41 -15.71 25.10 -6.72
CA ASN A 41 -16.75 24.53 -5.86
C ASN A 41 -16.55 23.02 -5.59
N ASN A 42 -15.30 22.60 -5.28
CA ASN A 42 -14.85 21.22 -5.05
C ASN A 42 -14.69 20.34 -6.31
N GLU A 43 -15.09 20.78 -7.50
CA GLU A 43 -14.87 20.04 -8.75
C GLU A 43 -13.58 20.47 -9.45
N VAL A 44 -12.81 19.50 -9.96
CA VAL A 44 -11.61 19.78 -10.76
C VAL A 44 -12.01 20.11 -12.19
N LYS A 45 -11.63 21.31 -12.66
CA LYS A 45 -11.98 21.82 -13.99
C LYS A 45 -10.72 22.26 -14.77
N ASP A 46 -10.87 22.28 -16.10
CA ASP A 46 -9.85 22.82 -16.99
C ASP A 46 -9.69 24.33 -16.77
N LEU A 47 -8.48 24.82 -16.94
CA LEU A 47 -8.15 26.25 -16.76
C LEU A 47 -8.85 27.19 -17.74
N ARG A 48 -9.43 26.67 -18.82
CA ARG A 48 -10.16 27.39 -19.86
C ARG A 48 -11.66 27.48 -19.57
N THR A 49 -12.15 26.77 -18.54
CA THR A 49 -13.58 26.73 -18.21
C THR A 49 -14.08 28.13 -17.80
N PRO A 50 -15.10 28.70 -18.46
CA PRO A 50 -15.64 30.00 -18.08
C PRO A 50 -16.40 29.91 -16.75
N LEU A 51 -16.17 30.86 -15.86
CA LEU A 51 -16.86 31.00 -14.59
C LEU A 51 -18.01 31.99 -14.75
N ASN A 52 -19.24 31.52 -14.55
CA ASN A 52 -20.46 32.30 -14.82
C ASN A 52 -21.25 32.66 -13.55
N GLU A 53 -20.81 32.21 -12.38
CA GLU A 53 -21.47 32.42 -11.09
C GLU A 53 -20.44 32.58 -9.98
N ASP A 54 -20.88 33.09 -8.83
CA ASP A 54 -20.07 33.19 -7.65
C ASP A 54 -19.53 31.80 -7.25
N CYS A 55 -18.22 31.70 -6.99
CA CYS A 55 -17.59 30.40 -6.74
C CYS A 55 -16.37 30.50 -5.84
N LYS A 56 -16.00 29.34 -5.26
CA LYS A 56 -14.69 29.12 -4.63
C LYS A 56 -13.72 28.59 -5.68
N LEU A 57 -12.55 29.24 -5.79
CA LEU A 57 -11.52 28.86 -6.75
C LEU A 57 -10.20 28.54 -6.05
N GLU A 58 -9.70 27.34 -6.26
CA GLU A 58 -8.34 26.95 -5.93
C GLU A 58 -7.55 26.68 -7.22
N LEU A 59 -6.41 27.37 -7.39
CA LEU A 59 -5.50 27.17 -8.52
C LEU A 59 -4.48 26.10 -8.16
N LEU A 60 -4.54 24.96 -8.86
CA LEU A 60 -3.81 23.74 -8.55
C LEU A 60 -2.49 23.71 -9.33
N THR A 61 -1.37 23.63 -8.60
CA THR A 61 -0.03 23.46 -9.17
C THR A 61 0.41 21.99 -9.14
N PHE A 62 1.61 21.69 -9.66
CA PHE A 62 2.17 20.32 -9.67
C PHE A 62 2.30 19.69 -8.28
N ASP A 63 2.40 20.50 -7.21
CA ASP A 63 2.50 20.00 -5.84
C ASP A 63 1.17 19.47 -5.29
N ASN A 64 0.05 19.86 -5.92
CA ASN A 64 -1.28 19.34 -5.60
C ASN A 64 -1.55 18.04 -6.40
N PRO A 65 -2.16 16.99 -5.81
CA PRO A 65 -2.44 15.72 -6.50
C PRO A 65 -3.22 15.90 -7.81
N ASP A 66 -4.29 16.71 -7.83
CA ASP A 66 -5.10 16.94 -9.04
C ASP A 66 -4.35 17.79 -10.08
N GLY A 67 -3.56 18.77 -9.62
CA GLY A 67 -2.68 19.52 -10.50
C GLY A 67 -1.59 18.64 -11.13
N LYS A 68 -1.04 17.72 -10.37
CA LYS A 68 -0.09 16.71 -10.85
C LYS A 68 -0.74 15.77 -11.86
N HIS A 69 -1.97 15.35 -11.61
CA HIS A 69 -2.75 14.52 -12.52
C HIS A 69 -2.94 15.20 -13.89
N ALA A 70 -3.37 16.47 -13.91
CA ALA A 70 -3.52 17.24 -15.14
C ALA A 70 -2.18 17.44 -15.88
N PHE A 71 -1.08 17.61 -15.14
CA PHE A 71 0.26 17.69 -15.69
C PHE A 71 0.69 16.40 -16.38
N TRP A 72 0.53 15.25 -15.74
CA TRP A 72 0.86 13.93 -16.29
C TRP A 72 -0.05 13.55 -17.45
N HIS A 73 -1.33 13.92 -17.37
CA HIS A 73 -2.28 13.75 -18.47
C HIS A 73 -1.85 14.55 -19.72
N SER A 74 -1.36 15.77 -19.54
CA SER A 74 -0.78 16.54 -20.64
C SER A 74 0.52 15.93 -21.19
N ALA A 75 1.33 15.33 -20.30
CA ALA A 75 2.55 14.62 -20.73
C ALA A 75 2.22 13.35 -21.54
N SER A 76 1.11 12.66 -21.28
CA SER A 76 0.66 11.51 -22.07
C SER A 76 0.28 11.92 -23.49
N HIS A 77 -0.32 13.11 -23.68
CA HIS A 77 -0.58 13.66 -25.02
C HIS A 77 0.71 14.05 -25.76
N VAL A 78 1.74 14.54 -25.06
CA VAL A 78 3.07 14.77 -25.65
C VAL A 78 3.70 13.45 -26.10
N LEU A 79 3.52 12.36 -25.34
CA LEU A 79 3.94 11.03 -25.74
C LEU A 79 3.21 10.57 -27.01
N ALA A 80 1.89 10.71 -27.04
CA ALA A 80 1.08 10.33 -28.22
C ALA A 80 1.49 11.13 -29.46
N GLN A 81 1.70 12.43 -29.36
CA GLN A 81 2.20 13.26 -30.45
C GLN A 81 3.58 12.79 -30.94
N ALA A 82 4.51 12.46 -30.02
CA ALA A 82 5.84 11.98 -30.38
C ALA A 82 5.78 10.63 -31.12
N VAL A 83 4.91 9.73 -30.65
CA VAL A 83 4.68 8.43 -31.32
C VAL A 83 4.09 8.63 -32.71
N LYS A 84 3.06 9.46 -32.86
CA LYS A 84 2.46 9.76 -34.18
C LYS A 84 3.44 10.38 -35.17
N ARG A 85 4.39 11.21 -34.71
CA ARG A 85 5.45 11.77 -35.56
C ARG A 85 6.42 10.73 -36.05
N LEU A 86 6.83 9.80 -35.18
CA LEU A 86 7.84 8.78 -35.53
C LEU A 86 7.21 7.54 -36.16
N TYR A 87 5.99 7.21 -35.81
CA TYR A 87 5.23 6.04 -36.26
C TYR A 87 3.81 6.46 -36.67
N PRO A 88 3.65 7.05 -37.88
CA PRO A 88 2.35 7.58 -38.33
C PRO A 88 1.23 6.53 -38.46
N SER A 89 1.59 5.25 -38.62
CA SER A 89 0.62 4.13 -38.69
C SER A 89 0.08 3.72 -37.31
N ALA A 90 0.74 4.09 -36.21
CA ALA A 90 0.30 3.77 -34.85
C ALA A 90 -1.09 4.36 -34.59
N LYS A 91 -1.99 3.57 -33.98
CA LYS A 91 -3.33 4.03 -33.55
C LYS A 91 -3.32 4.37 -32.06
N CYS A 92 -3.90 5.50 -31.72
CA CYS A 92 -4.02 5.96 -30.35
C CYS A 92 -5.26 5.37 -29.68
N ALA A 93 -5.10 4.72 -28.52
CA ALA A 93 -6.21 4.22 -27.73
C ALA A 93 -6.53 5.15 -26.56
N ILE A 94 -5.95 4.93 -25.38
CA ILE A 94 -6.16 5.77 -24.19
C ILE A 94 -4.83 6.12 -23.52
N GLY A 95 -4.78 7.31 -22.89
CA GLY A 95 -3.57 7.81 -22.23
C GLY A 95 -3.84 8.57 -20.94
N PRO A 96 -4.31 7.91 -19.85
CA PRO A 96 -4.59 8.57 -18.59
C PRO A 96 -3.31 8.88 -17.80
N ALA A 97 -3.42 9.83 -16.90
CA ALA A 97 -2.54 9.91 -15.75
C ALA A 97 -2.87 8.79 -14.76
N ILE A 98 -1.87 8.32 -14.04
CA ILE A 98 -1.97 7.32 -12.98
C ILE A 98 -1.27 7.83 -11.72
N GLU A 99 -1.37 7.11 -10.61
CA GLU A 99 -0.82 7.52 -9.30
C GLU A 99 0.66 7.92 -9.36
N ASN A 100 1.46 7.23 -10.19
CA ASN A 100 2.90 7.44 -10.27
C ASN A 100 3.38 7.73 -11.70
N GLY A 101 2.69 8.62 -12.43
CA GLY A 101 3.05 9.00 -13.78
C GLY A 101 1.87 8.95 -14.76
N PHE A 102 2.13 8.47 -15.95
CA PHE A 102 1.12 8.31 -17.00
C PHE A 102 1.46 7.11 -17.88
N TYR A 103 0.49 6.64 -18.65
CA TYR A 103 0.75 5.76 -19.77
C TYR A 103 -0.01 6.22 -21.01
N TYR A 104 0.30 5.62 -22.15
CA TYR A 104 -0.52 5.68 -23.34
C TYR A 104 -0.49 4.35 -24.08
N ASP A 105 -1.66 3.89 -24.51
CA ASP A 105 -1.85 2.63 -25.25
C ASP A 105 -1.87 2.89 -26.74
N PHE A 106 -1.05 2.13 -27.47
CA PHE A 106 -0.92 2.21 -28.91
C PHE A 106 -1.17 0.85 -29.56
N ASP A 107 -1.92 0.84 -30.64
CA ASP A 107 -1.97 -0.28 -31.56
C ASP A 107 -0.86 -0.09 -32.59
N VAL A 108 0.11 -0.99 -32.57
CA VAL A 108 1.31 -0.96 -33.40
C VAL A 108 1.64 -2.36 -33.93
N GLU A 109 2.21 -2.45 -35.13
CA GLU A 109 2.59 -3.73 -35.72
C GLU A 109 3.62 -4.52 -34.91
N LYS A 110 4.52 -3.81 -34.24
CA LYS A 110 5.55 -4.39 -33.34
C LYS A 110 5.65 -3.56 -32.07
N PRO A 111 5.72 -4.21 -30.88
CA PRO A 111 5.95 -3.51 -29.63
C PRO A 111 7.24 -2.68 -29.67
N PHE A 112 7.23 -1.52 -29.01
CA PHE A 112 8.39 -0.64 -28.94
C PHE A 112 9.53 -1.28 -28.13
N SER A 113 10.73 -1.25 -28.71
CA SER A 113 11.96 -1.63 -28.05
C SER A 113 12.48 -0.50 -27.15
N ASN A 114 13.45 -0.81 -26.28
CA ASN A 114 14.13 0.23 -25.48
C ASN A 114 14.78 1.32 -26.37
N GLU A 115 15.28 0.98 -27.56
CA GLU A 115 15.84 1.94 -28.50
C GLU A 115 14.75 2.87 -29.05
N ASP A 116 13.56 2.34 -29.34
CA ASP A 116 12.42 3.13 -29.80
C ASP A 116 11.93 4.07 -28.68
N LEU A 117 11.88 3.61 -27.43
CA LEU A 117 11.56 4.47 -26.28
C LEU A 117 12.52 5.65 -26.16
N GLN A 118 13.82 5.46 -26.42
CA GLN A 118 14.78 6.58 -26.41
C GLN A 118 14.53 7.56 -27.56
N LYS A 119 14.17 7.09 -28.77
CA LYS A 119 13.80 7.94 -29.90
C LYS A 119 12.53 8.73 -29.60
N ILE A 120 11.50 8.07 -29.06
CA ILE A 120 10.23 8.70 -28.65
C ILE A 120 10.50 9.80 -27.59
N LYS A 121 11.27 9.47 -26.55
CA LYS A 121 11.66 10.43 -25.52
C LYS A 121 12.41 11.66 -26.08
N ALA A 122 13.31 11.43 -27.04
CA ALA A 122 14.01 12.53 -27.72
C ALA A 122 13.05 13.43 -28.50
N GLU A 123 12.04 12.85 -29.15
CA GLU A 123 11.00 13.62 -29.86
C GLU A 123 10.08 14.36 -28.89
N MET A 124 9.67 13.76 -27.77
CA MET A 124 8.93 14.45 -26.71
C MET A 124 9.68 15.70 -26.23
N LYS A 125 11.00 15.63 -26.03
CA LYS A 125 11.81 16.79 -25.66
C LYS A 125 11.77 17.92 -26.70
N LYS A 126 11.72 17.60 -28.01
CA LYS A 126 11.57 18.59 -29.07
C LYS A 126 10.20 19.25 -29.03
N ILE A 127 9.13 18.46 -28.84
CA ILE A 127 7.76 18.96 -28.71
C ILE A 127 7.66 19.92 -27.52
N VAL A 128 8.15 19.53 -26.35
CA VAL A 128 8.14 20.38 -25.16
C VAL A 128 8.91 21.69 -25.40
N LYS A 129 10.09 21.60 -26.04
CA LYS A 129 10.91 22.79 -26.34
C LYS A 129 10.22 23.75 -27.31
N SER A 130 9.32 23.28 -28.18
CA SER A 130 8.55 24.15 -29.08
C SER A 130 7.52 25.01 -28.37
N GLY A 131 7.11 24.63 -27.13
CA GLY A 131 6.20 25.42 -26.30
C GLY A 131 4.78 25.52 -26.86
N LEU A 132 4.31 24.52 -27.63
CA LEU A 132 2.99 24.51 -28.24
C LEU A 132 1.89 24.78 -27.20
N GLU A 133 0.96 25.65 -27.55
CA GLU A 133 -0.28 25.83 -26.80
C GLU A 133 -1.18 24.60 -26.96
N ILE A 134 -1.96 24.29 -25.93
CA ILE A 134 -2.96 23.24 -25.95
C ILE A 134 -4.33 23.92 -26.03
N GLU A 135 -5.04 23.72 -27.11
CA GLU A 135 -6.36 24.29 -27.37
C GLU A 135 -7.43 23.24 -27.04
N ARG A 136 -8.52 23.65 -26.39
CA ARG A 136 -9.70 22.81 -26.17
C ARG A 136 -10.84 23.26 -27.07
N PHE A 137 -11.53 22.32 -27.71
CA PHE A 137 -12.75 22.56 -28.46
C PHE A 137 -13.70 21.39 -28.32
N GLU A 138 -14.95 21.60 -28.65
CA GLU A 138 -16.01 20.58 -28.61
C GLU A 138 -16.65 20.43 -29.97
N LEU A 139 -17.09 19.21 -30.26
CA LEU A 139 -17.85 18.89 -31.46
C LEU A 139 -19.12 18.14 -31.10
N PRO A 140 -20.21 18.30 -31.86
CA PRO A 140 -21.36 17.40 -31.80
C PRO A 140 -20.92 15.96 -32.06
N PRO A 141 -21.63 14.95 -31.49
CA PRO A 141 -21.22 13.55 -31.59
C PRO A 141 -20.96 13.06 -33.04
N GLU A 142 -21.83 13.40 -33.97
CA GLU A 142 -21.70 13.01 -35.38
C GLU A 142 -20.44 13.59 -36.03
N GLU A 143 -20.15 14.86 -35.77
CA GLU A 143 -18.95 15.53 -36.27
C GLU A 143 -17.67 14.98 -35.62
N ALA A 144 -17.74 14.62 -34.33
CA ALA A 144 -16.65 14.01 -33.61
C ALA A 144 -16.28 12.62 -34.20
N VAL A 145 -17.28 11.77 -34.43
CA VAL A 145 -17.10 10.45 -35.05
C VAL A 145 -16.55 10.58 -36.47
N ALA A 146 -17.09 11.51 -37.29
CA ALA A 146 -16.62 11.77 -38.64
C ALA A 146 -15.13 12.20 -38.64
N LYS A 147 -14.75 13.15 -37.78
CA LYS A 147 -13.38 13.62 -37.63
C LYS A 147 -12.42 12.49 -37.22
N LEU A 148 -12.78 11.67 -36.22
CA LEU A 148 -11.94 10.56 -35.76
C LEU A 148 -11.79 9.46 -36.80
N THR A 149 -12.84 9.24 -37.62
CA THR A 149 -12.80 8.31 -38.75
C THR A 149 -11.84 8.82 -39.82
N GLU A 150 -11.88 10.12 -40.18
CA GLU A 150 -10.95 10.76 -41.09
C GLU A 150 -9.49 10.65 -40.57
N MET A 151 -9.29 10.83 -39.26
CA MET A 151 -7.99 10.67 -38.60
C MET A 151 -7.52 9.20 -38.54
N ASN A 152 -8.36 8.25 -38.88
CA ASN A 152 -8.12 6.81 -38.81
C ASN A 152 -7.71 6.33 -37.41
N GLU A 153 -8.49 6.77 -36.37
CA GLU A 153 -8.31 6.42 -34.96
C GLU A 153 -9.48 5.54 -34.46
N PRO A 154 -9.48 4.22 -34.78
CA PRO A 154 -10.65 3.34 -34.55
C PRO A 154 -11.05 3.23 -33.08
N TYR A 155 -10.08 3.21 -32.13
CA TYR A 155 -10.37 3.15 -30.71
C TYR A 155 -11.05 4.41 -30.21
N LYS A 156 -10.70 5.57 -30.75
CA LYS A 156 -11.35 6.85 -30.43
C LYS A 156 -12.74 6.96 -31.07
N VAL A 157 -12.95 6.36 -32.23
CA VAL A 157 -14.28 6.24 -32.85
C VAL A 157 -15.22 5.41 -31.97
N GLU A 158 -14.73 4.26 -31.44
CA GLU A 158 -15.51 3.42 -30.51
C GLU A 158 -15.91 4.23 -29.26
N LEU A 159 -14.97 4.94 -28.63
CA LEU A 159 -15.23 5.80 -27.46
C LEU A 159 -16.21 6.93 -27.76
N ALA A 160 -16.06 7.61 -28.90
CA ALA A 160 -16.95 8.70 -29.29
C ALA A 160 -18.38 8.20 -29.56
N SER A 161 -18.52 7.01 -30.18
CA SER A 161 -19.83 6.41 -30.49
C SER A 161 -20.63 6.08 -29.22
N GLU A 162 -19.96 5.60 -28.16
CA GLU A 162 -20.61 5.32 -26.87
C GLU A 162 -21.13 6.58 -26.18
N HIS A 163 -20.45 7.71 -26.33
CA HIS A 163 -20.91 9.00 -25.81
C HIS A 163 -22.00 9.64 -26.67
N SER A 164 -22.08 9.27 -27.94
CA SER A 164 -23.10 9.75 -28.88
C SER A 164 -24.55 9.47 -28.41
N ASP A 165 -24.75 8.33 -27.75
CA ASP A 165 -26.06 7.92 -27.24
C ASP A 165 -26.59 8.85 -26.14
N LYS A 166 -25.71 9.65 -25.50
CA LYS A 166 -26.08 10.63 -24.47
C LYS A 166 -26.40 12.02 -25.01
N GLY A 167 -26.11 12.29 -26.30
CA GLY A 167 -26.39 13.58 -26.96
C GLY A 167 -25.53 14.76 -26.47
N GLU A 168 -24.42 14.49 -25.74
CA GLU A 168 -23.52 15.51 -25.21
C GLU A 168 -22.40 15.82 -26.21
N ASN A 169 -21.95 17.07 -26.25
CA ASN A 169 -20.79 17.45 -27.04
C ASN A 169 -19.53 16.72 -26.56
N ILE A 170 -18.69 16.32 -27.49
CA ILE A 170 -17.45 15.58 -27.24
C ILE A 170 -16.28 16.53 -27.30
N SER A 171 -15.48 16.55 -26.24
CA SER A 171 -14.33 17.44 -26.10
C SER A 171 -13.04 16.87 -26.75
N PHE A 172 -12.28 17.76 -27.35
CA PHE A 172 -11.00 17.50 -27.98
C PHE A 172 -9.95 18.45 -27.46
N TYR A 173 -8.71 17.98 -27.43
CA TYR A 173 -7.53 18.81 -27.19
C TYR A 173 -6.59 18.75 -28.37
N LYS A 174 -6.12 19.91 -28.81
CA LYS A 174 -5.21 20.07 -29.94
C LYS A 174 -3.91 20.73 -29.49
N GLN A 175 -2.78 20.17 -29.87
CA GLN A 175 -1.45 20.74 -29.67
C GLN A 175 -0.64 20.66 -30.97
N GLY A 176 -0.51 21.79 -31.66
CA GLY A 176 0.06 21.83 -33.00
C GLY A 176 -0.72 20.98 -33.99
N GLU A 177 -0.05 20.01 -34.62
CA GLU A 177 -0.66 19.07 -35.58
C GLU A 177 -1.39 17.89 -34.91
N PHE A 178 -1.18 17.65 -33.62
CA PHE A 178 -1.79 16.54 -32.89
C PHE A 178 -3.13 16.95 -32.28
N THR A 179 -4.15 16.12 -32.47
CA THR A 179 -5.48 16.29 -31.88
C THR A 179 -5.91 14.97 -31.27
N ASP A 180 -6.44 15.01 -30.05
CA ASP A 180 -6.95 13.84 -29.34
C ASP A 180 -8.34 14.09 -28.74
N LEU A 181 -9.17 13.03 -28.74
CA LEU A 181 -10.43 12.99 -27.99
C LEU A 181 -10.10 12.79 -26.52
N CYS A 182 -10.53 13.74 -25.67
CA CYS A 182 -10.21 13.72 -24.26
C CYS A 182 -11.13 14.60 -23.42
N ALA A 183 -11.48 14.16 -22.20
CA ALA A 183 -12.24 14.94 -21.24
C ALA A 183 -11.41 16.04 -20.52
N GLY A 184 -10.06 15.87 -20.45
CA GLY A 184 -9.19 16.78 -19.70
C GLY A 184 -9.20 16.50 -18.19
N PRO A 185 -8.77 17.47 -17.34
CA PRO A 185 -8.15 18.74 -17.73
C PRO A 185 -6.71 18.61 -18.24
N HIS A 186 -6.24 19.65 -18.95
CA HIS A 186 -4.88 19.74 -19.47
C HIS A 186 -4.22 21.10 -19.15
N LEU A 187 -2.89 21.12 -19.22
CA LEU A 187 -2.10 22.37 -19.16
C LEU A 187 -2.48 23.33 -20.28
N MET A 188 -2.16 24.62 -20.12
CA MET A 188 -2.33 25.63 -21.16
C MET A 188 -1.35 25.46 -22.32
N SER A 189 -0.17 24.88 -22.06
CA SER A 189 0.86 24.60 -23.05
C SER A 189 1.73 23.42 -22.63
N VAL A 190 2.49 22.83 -23.54
CA VAL A 190 3.45 21.76 -23.27
C VAL A 190 4.74 22.25 -22.58
N ALA A 191 5.00 23.56 -22.55
CA ALA A 191 6.25 24.16 -22.06
C ALA A 191 6.61 23.85 -20.60
N PRO A 192 5.66 23.66 -19.65
CA PRO A 192 5.97 23.28 -18.27
C PRO A 192 6.55 21.86 -18.12
N ILE A 193 6.37 20.96 -19.09
CA ILE A 193 6.79 19.54 -19.03
C ILE A 193 8.28 19.43 -19.36
N LYS A 194 9.16 19.96 -18.48
CA LYS A 194 10.59 20.11 -18.80
C LYS A 194 11.42 18.85 -18.72
N ALA A 195 11.00 17.88 -17.92
CA ALA A 195 11.74 16.65 -17.68
C ALA A 195 10.82 15.45 -17.84
N VAL A 196 11.17 14.54 -18.76
CA VAL A 196 10.37 13.35 -19.07
C VAL A 196 11.28 12.13 -19.11
N GLU A 197 10.80 11.02 -18.55
CA GLU A 197 11.38 9.68 -18.68
C GLU A 197 10.32 8.69 -19.11
N LEU A 198 10.64 7.81 -20.07
CA LEU A 198 9.83 6.65 -20.41
C LEU A 198 10.39 5.44 -19.67
N THR A 199 9.58 4.79 -18.88
CA THR A 199 10.05 3.81 -17.89
C THR A 199 9.90 2.37 -18.35
N ASN A 200 8.85 2.06 -19.11
CA ASN A 200 8.57 0.69 -19.55
C ASN A 200 7.63 0.65 -20.76
N CYS A 201 7.63 -0.48 -21.47
CA CYS A 201 6.63 -0.83 -22.47
C CYS A 201 6.15 -2.26 -22.22
N THR A 202 4.83 -2.45 -22.12
CA THR A 202 4.20 -3.75 -21.84
C THR A 202 3.02 -3.98 -22.78
N GLY A 203 2.62 -5.24 -22.96
CA GLY A 203 1.35 -5.58 -23.60
C GLY A 203 0.16 -5.26 -22.67
N ALA A 204 -0.92 -4.76 -23.23
CA ALA A 204 -2.19 -4.57 -22.53
C ALA A 204 -3.34 -4.89 -23.50
N TYR A 205 -4.40 -5.53 -22.99
CA TYR A 205 -5.58 -5.77 -23.82
C TYR A 205 -6.51 -4.56 -23.82
N TRP A 206 -7.11 -4.27 -24.97
CA TRP A 206 -8.10 -3.20 -25.07
C TRP A 206 -9.23 -3.40 -24.06
N ARG A 207 -9.43 -2.42 -23.16
CA ARG A 207 -10.39 -2.47 -22.04
C ARG A 207 -10.21 -3.65 -21.08
N GLY A 208 -9.01 -4.21 -21.01
CA GLY A 208 -8.73 -5.35 -20.13
C GLY A 208 -9.29 -6.70 -20.59
N ASP A 209 -9.92 -6.74 -21.77
CA ASP A 209 -10.54 -7.95 -22.32
C ASP A 209 -9.53 -8.74 -23.16
N ALA A 210 -9.15 -9.93 -22.68
CA ALA A 210 -8.19 -10.82 -23.35
C ALA A 210 -8.62 -11.29 -24.75
N ASN A 211 -9.90 -11.15 -25.13
CA ASN A 211 -10.42 -11.47 -26.45
C ASN A 211 -10.30 -10.31 -27.45
N LYS A 212 -9.90 -9.12 -26.98
CA LYS A 212 -9.71 -7.92 -27.82
C LYS A 212 -8.26 -7.73 -28.21
N ALA A 213 -7.99 -6.69 -29.02
CA ALA A 213 -6.66 -6.36 -29.50
C ALA A 213 -5.65 -6.17 -28.37
N GLN A 214 -4.46 -6.73 -28.53
CA GLN A 214 -3.33 -6.50 -27.65
C GLN A 214 -2.61 -5.22 -28.09
N LEU A 215 -2.58 -4.23 -27.20
CA LEU A 215 -1.96 -2.92 -27.40
C LEU A 215 -0.58 -2.86 -26.76
N CYS A 216 0.25 -1.95 -27.24
CA CYS A 216 1.53 -1.61 -26.63
C CYS A 216 1.32 -0.45 -25.66
N ARG A 217 1.45 -0.69 -24.36
CA ARG A 217 1.32 0.32 -23.28
C ARG A 217 2.67 0.87 -22.92
N VAL A 218 2.88 2.16 -23.20
CA VAL A 218 4.12 2.89 -22.85
C VAL A 218 3.90 3.70 -21.59
N TYR A 219 4.71 3.42 -20.57
CA TYR A 219 4.68 4.17 -19.30
C TYR A 219 5.70 5.30 -19.30
N GLY A 220 5.34 6.40 -18.69
CA GLY A 220 6.22 7.55 -18.54
C GLY A 220 5.98 8.32 -17.25
N ILE A 221 6.95 9.16 -16.90
CA ILE A 221 6.85 10.12 -15.81
C ILE A 221 7.40 11.45 -16.25
N ALA A 222 6.83 12.55 -15.77
CA ALA A 222 7.23 13.88 -16.14
C ALA A 222 7.23 14.84 -14.94
N PHE A 223 8.14 15.82 -14.98
CA PHE A 223 8.30 16.81 -13.92
C PHE A 223 8.52 18.22 -14.51
N PRO A 224 8.16 19.29 -13.75
CA PRO A 224 8.41 20.67 -14.16
C PRO A 224 9.89 21.08 -14.06
N LYS A 225 10.75 20.26 -13.41
CA LYS A 225 12.19 20.51 -13.26
C LYS A 225 13.00 19.23 -13.43
N ALA A 226 14.19 19.34 -14.02
CA ALA A 226 15.10 18.20 -14.20
C ALA A 226 15.57 17.61 -12.86
N SER A 227 15.84 18.45 -11.85
CA SER A 227 16.25 18.01 -10.52
C SER A 227 15.20 17.10 -9.85
N MET A 228 13.90 17.40 -10.04
CA MET A 228 12.83 16.56 -9.48
C MET A 228 12.80 15.19 -10.14
N LEU A 229 13.04 15.11 -11.45
CA LEU A 229 13.16 13.83 -12.15
C LEU A 229 14.38 13.04 -11.67
N GLU A 230 15.54 13.69 -11.50
CA GLU A 230 16.76 13.04 -11.01
C GLU A 230 16.57 12.49 -9.59
N GLU A 231 15.95 13.26 -8.69
CA GLU A 231 15.62 12.80 -7.33
C GLU A 231 14.68 11.62 -7.37
N HIS A 232 13.63 11.68 -8.20
CA HIS A 232 12.69 10.58 -8.37
C HIS A 232 13.37 9.31 -8.90
N LEU A 233 14.22 9.43 -9.94
CA LEU A 233 14.93 8.27 -10.49
C LEU A 233 15.91 7.65 -9.49
N LYS A 234 16.60 8.46 -8.68
CA LYS A 234 17.44 7.96 -7.59
C LYS A 234 16.61 7.23 -6.53
N MET A 235 15.47 7.82 -6.13
CA MET A 235 14.54 7.19 -5.18
C MET A 235 14.06 5.83 -5.72
N MET A 236 13.68 5.77 -6.99
CA MET A 236 13.22 4.52 -7.63
C MET A 236 14.35 3.47 -7.76
N GLU A 237 15.58 3.91 -8.01
CA GLU A 237 16.74 2.99 -8.03
C GLU A 237 17.01 2.42 -6.64
N GLU A 238 17.00 3.27 -5.59
CA GLU A 238 17.17 2.82 -4.22
C GLU A 238 15.99 1.90 -3.78
N ALA A 239 14.76 2.24 -4.18
CA ALA A 239 13.59 1.39 -3.95
C ALA A 239 13.77 -0.01 -4.57
N ARG A 240 14.22 -0.08 -5.83
CA ARG A 240 14.50 -1.38 -6.50
C ARG A 240 15.59 -2.19 -5.79
N LYS A 241 16.60 -1.53 -5.20
CA LYS A 241 17.63 -2.22 -4.42
C LYS A 241 17.09 -2.79 -3.13
N ARG A 242 16.03 -2.20 -2.57
CA ARG A 242 15.40 -2.59 -1.30
C ARG A 242 14.13 -3.43 -1.48
N ASP A 243 13.67 -3.63 -2.70
CA ASP A 243 12.47 -4.39 -3.02
C ASP A 243 12.48 -5.77 -2.34
N HIS A 244 11.43 -6.05 -1.54
CA HIS A 244 11.32 -7.29 -0.78
C HIS A 244 11.24 -8.53 -1.65
N ASN A 245 10.70 -8.43 -2.89
CA ASN A 245 10.66 -9.55 -3.82
C ASN A 245 12.06 -9.97 -4.26
N LYS A 246 12.92 -8.99 -4.53
CA LYS A 246 14.31 -9.23 -4.92
C LYS A 246 15.12 -9.76 -3.73
N ILE A 247 15.19 -8.98 -2.66
CA ILE A 247 16.00 -9.32 -1.47
C ILE A 247 15.48 -10.60 -0.82
N GLY A 248 14.16 -10.75 -0.70
CA GLY A 248 13.55 -11.90 -0.07
C GLY A 248 13.87 -13.22 -0.77
N ARG A 249 13.90 -13.21 -2.12
CA ARG A 249 14.28 -14.38 -2.92
C ARG A 249 15.79 -14.63 -2.87
N GLU A 250 16.62 -13.59 -3.03
CA GLU A 250 18.08 -13.69 -2.98
C GLU A 250 18.60 -14.22 -1.62
N LEU A 251 17.99 -13.78 -0.52
CA LEU A 251 18.37 -14.22 0.83
C LEU A 251 17.62 -15.49 1.31
N GLY A 252 16.71 -16.02 0.51
CA GLY A 252 15.98 -17.25 0.81
C GLY A 252 14.93 -17.09 1.94
N PHE A 253 14.18 -15.98 1.95
CA PHE A 253 13.06 -15.78 2.86
C PHE A 253 11.78 -16.43 2.35
N PHE A 254 11.49 -16.33 1.06
CA PHE A 254 10.33 -16.93 0.42
C PHE A 254 10.55 -17.23 -1.06
N THR A 255 9.65 -18.02 -1.62
CA THR A 255 9.57 -18.27 -3.07
C THR A 255 8.12 -18.40 -3.52
N THR A 256 7.89 -18.34 -4.82
CA THR A 256 6.59 -18.57 -5.46
C THR A 256 6.75 -19.66 -6.52
N VAL A 257 5.72 -20.48 -6.70
CA VAL A 257 5.72 -21.61 -7.65
C VAL A 257 4.41 -21.59 -8.42
N ASP A 258 4.47 -21.58 -9.73
CA ASP A 258 3.32 -21.35 -10.61
C ASP A 258 2.19 -22.38 -10.39
N TYR A 259 2.52 -23.66 -10.22
CA TYR A 259 1.52 -24.73 -9.99
C TYR A 259 0.95 -24.76 -8.56
N ILE A 260 1.48 -23.95 -7.62
CA ILE A 260 0.82 -23.69 -6.34
C ILE A 260 -0.19 -22.54 -6.52
N GLY A 261 0.14 -21.57 -7.33
CA GLY A 261 -0.72 -20.46 -7.70
C GLY A 261 -0.22 -19.09 -7.22
N GLN A 262 -0.74 -18.06 -7.87
CA GLN A 262 -0.42 -16.67 -7.53
C GLN A 262 -0.99 -16.30 -6.16
N GLY A 263 -0.27 -15.47 -5.41
CA GLY A 263 -0.68 -15.03 -4.07
C GLY A 263 -0.58 -16.10 -2.98
N LEU A 264 0.10 -17.23 -3.26
CA LEU A 264 0.35 -18.32 -2.33
C LEU A 264 1.87 -18.56 -2.18
N PRO A 265 2.61 -17.65 -1.53
CA PRO A 265 4.04 -17.77 -1.36
C PRO A 265 4.40 -18.91 -0.41
N ILE A 266 5.54 -19.57 -0.67
CA ILE A 266 6.17 -20.49 0.27
C ILE A 266 7.16 -19.71 1.11
N LEU A 267 6.97 -19.66 2.42
CA LEU A 267 7.98 -19.16 3.35
C LEU A 267 9.07 -20.22 3.51
N LEU A 268 10.28 -19.88 3.12
CA LEU A 268 11.46 -20.72 3.30
C LEU A 268 11.93 -20.66 4.77
N PRO A 269 12.83 -21.53 5.24
CA PRO A 269 13.20 -21.63 6.65
C PRO A 269 13.58 -20.31 7.31
N LYS A 270 14.29 -19.42 6.61
CA LYS A 270 14.64 -18.08 7.13
C LYS A 270 13.42 -17.19 7.32
N GLY A 271 12.53 -17.12 6.33
CA GLY A 271 11.29 -16.34 6.42
C GLY A 271 10.32 -16.87 7.47
N ALA A 272 10.11 -18.18 7.48
CA ALA A 272 9.29 -18.85 8.47
C ALA A 272 9.79 -18.59 9.91
N ARG A 273 11.13 -18.57 10.10
CA ARG A 273 11.72 -18.26 11.41
C ARG A 273 11.46 -16.81 11.83
N VAL A 274 11.58 -15.83 10.94
CA VAL A 274 11.28 -14.42 11.26
C VAL A 274 9.81 -14.26 11.65
N ILE A 275 8.89 -14.84 10.87
CA ILE A 275 7.46 -14.80 11.21
C ILE A 275 7.18 -15.47 12.56
N GLN A 276 7.78 -16.62 12.84
CA GLN A 276 7.63 -17.29 14.15
C GLN A 276 8.11 -16.40 15.32
N LEU A 277 9.22 -15.69 15.14
CA LEU A 277 9.73 -14.75 16.16
C LEU A 277 8.78 -13.59 16.38
N LEU A 278 8.22 -13.02 15.30
CA LEU A 278 7.20 -11.98 15.37
C LEU A 278 5.93 -12.47 16.06
N GLN A 279 5.43 -13.66 15.71
CA GLN A 279 4.24 -14.25 16.34
C GLN A 279 4.42 -14.42 17.84
N ARG A 280 5.52 -15.03 18.28
CA ARG A 280 5.83 -15.19 19.71
C ARG A 280 5.88 -13.84 20.43
N PHE A 281 6.57 -12.86 19.84
CA PHE A 281 6.69 -11.52 20.40
C PHE A 281 5.32 -10.85 20.57
N VAL A 282 4.44 -10.96 19.58
CA VAL A 282 3.10 -10.38 19.61
C VAL A 282 2.23 -11.08 20.63
N GLU A 283 2.17 -12.42 20.59
CA GLU A 283 1.36 -13.25 21.49
C GLU A 283 1.75 -13.05 22.97
N ASP A 284 3.06 -13.03 23.28
CA ASP A 284 3.56 -12.80 24.64
C ASP A 284 3.16 -11.40 25.14
N LYS A 285 3.24 -10.37 24.29
CA LYS A 285 2.83 -9.02 24.65
C LYS A 285 1.33 -8.91 24.84
N GLU A 286 0.52 -9.47 23.96
CA GLU A 286 -0.93 -9.52 24.08
C GLU A 286 -1.36 -10.24 25.37
N GLN A 287 -0.78 -11.39 25.66
CA GLN A 287 -1.03 -12.13 26.90
C GLN A 287 -0.70 -11.27 28.13
N SER A 288 0.42 -10.54 28.12
CA SER A 288 0.82 -9.66 29.24
C SER A 288 -0.17 -8.51 29.48
N LEU A 289 -0.99 -8.16 28.48
CA LEU A 289 -2.04 -7.15 28.55
C LEU A 289 -3.45 -7.73 28.80
N GLY A 290 -3.54 -9.02 29.14
CA GLY A 290 -4.79 -9.69 29.49
C GLY A 290 -5.63 -10.16 28.30
N TRP A 291 -5.07 -10.21 27.08
CA TRP A 291 -5.72 -10.83 25.93
C TRP A 291 -5.76 -12.35 26.10
N GLN A 292 -6.88 -12.94 25.70
CA GLN A 292 -7.15 -14.39 25.82
C GLN A 292 -7.06 -15.03 24.44
N LEU A 293 -6.10 -15.92 24.27
CA LEU A 293 -5.87 -16.62 23.00
C LEU A 293 -7.02 -17.55 22.66
N THR A 294 -7.56 -17.43 21.45
CA THR A 294 -8.50 -18.36 20.85
C THR A 294 -7.85 -19.13 19.70
N LYS A 295 -8.47 -20.25 19.32
CA LYS A 295 -8.12 -21.00 18.11
C LYS A 295 -9.40 -21.43 17.45
N THR A 296 -9.67 -20.92 16.26
CA THR A 296 -10.94 -21.11 15.57
C THR A 296 -10.74 -21.81 14.22
N PRO A 297 -11.79 -22.45 13.65
CA PRO A 297 -11.70 -23.16 12.36
C PRO A 297 -11.37 -22.22 11.20
N PHE A 298 -10.75 -22.78 10.14
CA PHE A 298 -10.40 -22.03 8.93
C PHE A 298 -11.58 -21.85 7.96
N MET A 299 -12.66 -22.59 8.16
CA MET A 299 -13.85 -22.57 7.31
C MET A 299 -15.11 -22.74 8.14
N ALA A 300 -16.21 -22.22 7.63
CA ALA A 300 -17.55 -22.38 8.19
C ALA A 300 -18.58 -22.51 7.07
N LYS A 301 -19.80 -22.89 7.45
CA LYS A 301 -20.99 -22.80 6.59
C LYS A 301 -21.28 -21.35 6.23
N SER A 302 -21.85 -21.14 5.05
CA SER A 302 -22.25 -19.81 4.57
C SER A 302 -23.16 -19.06 5.55
N ASP A 303 -23.93 -19.77 6.37
CA ASP A 303 -24.85 -19.20 7.36
C ASP A 303 -24.13 -18.25 8.35
N LEU A 304 -22.91 -18.61 8.79
CA LEU A 304 -22.12 -17.74 9.68
C LEU A 304 -21.82 -16.38 9.02
N TYR A 305 -21.51 -16.40 7.73
CA TYR A 305 -21.18 -15.21 6.95
C TYR A 305 -22.42 -14.42 6.53
N LYS A 306 -23.58 -15.09 6.38
CA LYS A 306 -24.89 -14.44 6.18
C LYS A 306 -25.30 -13.63 7.40
N ILE A 307 -25.15 -14.18 8.61
CA ILE A 307 -25.45 -13.48 9.88
C ILE A 307 -24.57 -12.21 9.98
N SER A 308 -23.29 -12.30 9.67
CA SER A 308 -22.37 -11.16 9.76
C SER A 308 -22.51 -10.15 8.61
N GLY A 309 -23.27 -10.45 7.57
CA GLY A 309 -23.41 -9.61 6.37
C GLY A 309 -22.26 -9.73 5.37
N HIS A 310 -21.22 -10.50 5.68
CA HIS A 310 -20.09 -10.67 4.75
C HIS A 310 -20.46 -11.44 3.49
N TRP A 311 -21.47 -12.29 3.55
CA TRP A 311 -21.98 -13.01 2.37
C TRP A 311 -22.56 -12.06 1.32
N ASP A 312 -23.23 -11.01 1.76
CA ASP A 312 -23.90 -10.05 0.85
C ASP A 312 -22.93 -8.96 0.34
N HIS A 313 -21.91 -8.59 1.15
CA HIS A 313 -21.02 -7.47 0.85
C HIS A 313 -19.62 -7.85 0.42
N TYR A 314 -19.22 -9.13 0.55
CA TYR A 314 -17.83 -9.56 0.34
C TYR A 314 -17.71 -10.93 -0.34
N GLN A 315 -18.76 -11.46 -0.96
CA GLN A 315 -18.79 -12.80 -1.53
C GLN A 315 -17.70 -13.03 -2.58
N ASP A 316 -17.47 -12.06 -3.47
CA ASP A 316 -16.42 -12.13 -4.51
C ASP A 316 -14.99 -12.27 -3.96
N GLY A 317 -14.77 -11.76 -2.75
CA GLY A 317 -13.50 -11.86 -2.03
C GLY A 317 -13.32 -13.17 -1.25
N MET A 318 -14.25 -14.12 -1.32
CA MET A 318 -14.22 -15.37 -0.55
C MET A 318 -13.88 -16.57 -1.44
N PHE A 319 -13.21 -17.57 -0.86
CA PHE A 319 -13.09 -18.91 -1.44
C PHE A 319 -14.28 -19.75 -0.97
N ILE A 320 -15.17 -20.09 -1.89
CA ILE A 320 -16.43 -20.78 -1.63
C ILE A 320 -16.36 -22.23 -2.16
N PHE A 321 -16.89 -23.17 -1.41
CA PHE A 321 -17.00 -24.59 -1.75
C PHE A 321 -18.47 -24.98 -1.83
N GLY A 322 -18.94 -25.39 -2.99
CA GLY A 322 -20.33 -25.66 -3.34
C GLY A 322 -20.88 -24.57 -4.26
N ASP A 323 -22.12 -24.73 -4.65
CA ASP A 323 -22.84 -23.75 -5.46
C ASP A 323 -23.60 -22.79 -4.55
N PRO A 324 -23.26 -21.48 -4.51
CA PRO A 324 -23.93 -20.50 -3.66
C PRO A 324 -25.44 -20.37 -3.90
N ASP A 325 -25.89 -20.71 -5.11
CA ASP A 325 -27.27 -20.60 -5.56
C ASP A 325 -28.08 -21.91 -5.38
N SER A 326 -27.45 -22.97 -4.83
CA SER A 326 -28.09 -24.25 -4.57
C SER A 326 -28.67 -24.35 -3.15
N ASP A 327 -29.59 -25.32 -2.95
CA ASP A 327 -30.12 -25.68 -1.63
C ASP A 327 -29.16 -26.57 -0.80
N GLU A 328 -27.96 -26.89 -1.32
CA GLU A 328 -26.98 -27.71 -0.62
C GLU A 328 -26.17 -26.91 0.40
N GLU A 329 -25.51 -27.61 1.33
CA GLU A 329 -24.62 -26.98 2.30
C GLU A 329 -23.40 -26.35 1.61
N VAL A 330 -23.24 -25.03 1.72
CA VAL A 330 -22.10 -24.29 1.17
C VAL A 330 -21.16 -23.88 2.28
N TYR A 331 -19.87 -24.12 2.07
CA TYR A 331 -18.80 -23.72 2.96
C TYR A 331 -17.93 -22.63 2.33
N ALA A 332 -17.27 -21.82 3.17
CA ALA A 332 -16.26 -20.88 2.70
C ALA A 332 -15.05 -20.84 3.64
N LEU A 333 -13.86 -20.61 3.06
CA LEU A 333 -12.69 -20.26 3.85
C LEU A 333 -12.88 -18.87 4.46
N ARG A 334 -12.42 -18.71 5.70
CA ARG A 334 -12.63 -17.47 6.46
C ARG A 334 -11.78 -16.31 5.91
N PRO A 335 -12.38 -15.19 5.50
CA PRO A 335 -11.66 -13.96 5.17
C PRO A 335 -11.37 -13.09 6.40
N MET A 336 -11.97 -13.41 7.57
CA MET A 336 -11.80 -12.76 8.87
C MET A 336 -12.14 -13.73 10.01
N THR A 337 -11.75 -13.41 11.24
CA THR A 337 -11.93 -14.28 12.43
C THR A 337 -13.12 -13.85 13.30
N CYS A 338 -13.61 -12.63 13.17
CA CYS A 338 -14.64 -12.04 14.05
C CYS A 338 -15.86 -12.93 14.28
N PRO A 339 -16.56 -13.51 13.29
CA PRO A 339 -17.77 -14.30 13.53
C PRO A 339 -17.51 -15.53 14.41
N PHE A 340 -16.32 -16.09 14.33
CA PHE A 340 -15.93 -17.27 15.14
C PHE A 340 -15.69 -16.90 16.61
N GLN A 341 -15.04 -15.75 16.86
CA GLN A 341 -14.81 -15.28 18.25
C GLN A 341 -16.12 -14.81 18.90
N TYR A 342 -17.11 -14.39 18.11
CA TYR A 342 -18.45 -14.09 18.63
C TYR A 342 -19.13 -15.38 19.16
N GLN A 343 -18.95 -16.51 18.50
CA GLN A 343 -19.43 -17.79 19.00
C GLN A 343 -18.74 -18.20 20.32
N ALA A 344 -17.45 -17.86 20.46
CA ALA A 344 -16.75 -18.06 21.73
C ALA A 344 -17.30 -17.15 22.84
N TYR A 345 -17.70 -15.91 22.51
CA TYR A 345 -18.40 -15.03 23.45
C TYR A 345 -19.74 -15.62 23.90
N LEU A 346 -20.53 -16.11 22.96
CA LEU A 346 -21.88 -16.67 23.18
C LEU A 346 -21.90 -18.00 23.94
N ASN A 347 -20.74 -18.63 24.14
CA ASN A 347 -20.64 -19.94 24.84
C ASN A 347 -21.15 -19.89 26.29
N LYS A 348 -21.25 -18.71 26.91
CA LYS A 348 -21.84 -18.50 28.25
C LYS A 348 -22.50 -17.14 28.36
N GLN A 349 -23.45 -17.02 29.31
CA GLN A 349 -24.03 -15.72 29.66
C GLN A 349 -22.96 -14.79 30.22
N ARG A 350 -23.05 -13.49 29.90
CA ARG A 350 -22.12 -12.46 30.32
C ARG A 350 -22.81 -11.39 31.16
N SER A 351 -22.04 -10.76 32.00
CA SER A 351 -22.45 -9.58 32.77
C SER A 351 -21.44 -8.45 32.53
N TYR A 352 -21.77 -7.23 32.94
CA TYR A 352 -20.86 -6.09 32.90
C TYR A 352 -19.52 -6.34 33.62
N ARG A 353 -19.47 -7.31 34.56
CA ARG A 353 -18.25 -7.69 35.29
C ARG A 353 -17.29 -8.54 34.47
N ASP A 354 -17.79 -9.17 33.40
CA ASP A 354 -16.99 -9.95 32.46
C ASP A 354 -16.36 -9.07 31.38
N LEU A 355 -16.74 -7.79 31.31
CA LEU A 355 -16.26 -6.80 30.34
C LEU A 355 -15.24 -5.84 30.99
N PRO A 356 -14.20 -5.39 30.26
CA PRO A 356 -13.92 -5.70 28.86
C PRO A 356 -13.40 -7.14 28.67
N LEU A 357 -13.89 -7.81 27.63
CA LEU A 357 -13.44 -9.15 27.24
C LEU A 357 -12.59 -9.05 25.97
N ARG A 358 -11.34 -9.51 26.03
CA ARG A 358 -10.36 -9.37 24.97
C ARG A 358 -9.98 -10.74 24.43
N TYR A 359 -10.37 -11.05 23.20
CA TYR A 359 -9.94 -12.24 22.47
C TYR A 359 -8.92 -11.90 21.39
N ASN A 360 -7.86 -12.69 21.28
CA ASN A 360 -6.88 -12.59 20.20
C ASN A 360 -6.68 -13.93 19.53
N GLU A 361 -6.18 -13.89 18.29
CA GLU A 361 -5.77 -15.08 17.54
C GLU A 361 -4.69 -14.71 16.53
N THR A 362 -3.64 -15.52 16.46
CA THR A 362 -2.76 -15.58 15.28
C THR A 362 -3.49 -16.38 14.22
N SER A 363 -4.22 -15.67 13.37
CA SER A 363 -5.22 -16.21 12.45
C SER A 363 -4.69 -16.35 11.03
N THR A 364 -4.87 -17.52 10.43
CA THR A 364 -4.70 -17.69 8.98
C THR A 364 -6.02 -17.36 8.29
N LEU A 365 -5.97 -16.43 7.33
CA LEU A 365 -7.10 -15.93 6.56
C LEU A 365 -6.88 -16.14 5.06
N PHE A 366 -7.98 -16.15 4.32
CA PHE A 366 -8.00 -16.42 2.89
C PHE A 366 -8.85 -15.37 2.17
N ARG A 367 -8.29 -14.71 1.17
CA ARG A 367 -9.00 -13.72 0.35
C ARG A 367 -8.74 -13.98 -1.12
N ASN A 368 -9.80 -14.02 -1.92
CA ASN A 368 -9.72 -14.24 -3.36
C ASN A 368 -9.33 -12.94 -4.07
N GLU A 369 -8.11 -12.48 -3.81
CA GLU A 369 -7.58 -11.26 -4.41
C GLU A 369 -7.44 -11.39 -5.93
N ALA A 370 -7.78 -10.33 -6.68
CA ALA A 370 -7.60 -10.28 -8.11
C ALA A 370 -6.12 -10.35 -8.51
N SER A 371 -5.82 -10.91 -9.67
CA SER A 371 -4.44 -11.14 -10.12
C SER A 371 -3.60 -9.86 -10.22
N GLY A 372 -4.22 -8.74 -10.59
CA GLY A 372 -3.56 -7.43 -10.72
C GLY A 372 -3.25 -6.73 -9.39
N GLU A 373 -3.85 -7.17 -8.30
CA GLU A 373 -3.66 -6.56 -6.99
C GLU A 373 -2.57 -7.23 -6.15
N MET A 374 -2.20 -8.45 -6.50
CA MET A 374 -1.20 -9.23 -5.75
C MET A 374 0.21 -8.67 -5.93
N HIS A 375 0.93 -8.50 -4.82
CA HIS A 375 2.28 -7.95 -4.83
C HIS A 375 3.18 -8.60 -3.77
N GLY A 376 4.00 -9.56 -4.20
CA GLY A 376 4.98 -10.25 -3.35
C GLY A 376 4.35 -10.81 -2.06
N LEU A 377 4.85 -10.38 -0.90
CA LEU A 377 4.29 -10.69 0.41
C LEU A 377 3.35 -9.59 0.94
N ILE A 378 3.25 -8.44 0.27
CA ILE A 378 2.42 -7.31 0.71
C ILE A 378 0.93 -7.62 0.54
N ARG A 379 0.54 -8.25 -0.59
CA ARG A 379 -0.84 -8.64 -0.86
C ARG A 379 -0.89 -10.04 -1.44
N VAL A 380 -1.46 -10.95 -0.67
CA VAL A 380 -1.46 -12.40 -0.90
C VAL A 380 -2.85 -12.98 -0.67
N ARG A 381 -3.14 -14.16 -1.20
CA ARG A 381 -4.43 -14.85 -1.06
C ARG A 381 -4.58 -15.62 0.25
N GLN A 382 -3.47 -16.10 0.81
CA GLN A 382 -3.40 -16.71 2.14
C GLN A 382 -2.40 -15.94 2.98
N PHE A 383 -2.79 -15.49 4.16
CA PHE A 383 -1.94 -14.73 5.07
C PHE A 383 -2.27 -15.00 6.52
N THR A 384 -1.33 -14.69 7.40
CA THR A 384 -1.49 -14.81 8.84
C THR A 384 -1.53 -13.42 9.46
N ILE A 385 -2.47 -13.17 10.36
CA ILE A 385 -2.71 -11.86 10.96
C ILE A 385 -2.80 -11.95 12.49
N SER A 386 -2.31 -10.93 13.19
CA SER A 386 -2.51 -10.76 14.64
C SER A 386 -3.85 -10.10 14.91
N GLU A 387 -4.93 -10.84 14.85
CA GLU A 387 -6.29 -10.32 14.96
C GLU A 387 -6.83 -10.44 16.38
N GLY A 388 -7.62 -9.46 16.81
CA GLY A 388 -8.29 -9.52 18.11
C GLY A 388 -9.59 -8.72 18.10
N HIS A 389 -10.53 -9.21 18.92
CA HIS A 389 -11.84 -8.61 19.12
C HIS A 389 -12.05 -8.37 20.61
N LEU A 390 -12.41 -7.14 20.93
CA LEU A 390 -12.61 -6.69 22.29
C LEU A 390 -14.08 -6.28 22.44
N MET A 391 -14.79 -6.89 23.40
CA MET A 391 -16.17 -6.56 23.74
C MET A 391 -16.15 -5.71 25.01
N CYS A 392 -16.76 -4.52 24.94
CA CYS A 392 -16.75 -3.57 26.06
C CYS A 392 -18.10 -2.85 26.23
N THR A 393 -18.30 -2.21 27.39
CA THR A 393 -19.42 -1.29 27.59
C THR A 393 -19.13 0.05 26.94
N PRO A 394 -20.15 0.91 26.69
CA PRO A 394 -19.92 2.25 26.15
C PRO A 394 -18.93 3.08 26.97
N GLU A 395 -18.96 2.95 28.30
CA GLU A 395 -18.08 3.69 29.22
C GLU A 395 -16.61 3.25 29.15
N GLN A 396 -16.36 2.03 28.67
CA GLN A 396 -15.02 1.47 28.54
C GLN A 396 -14.41 1.75 27.15
N LEU A 397 -15.21 2.18 26.18
CA LEU A 397 -14.84 2.22 24.76
C LEU A 397 -13.59 3.08 24.50
N GLU A 398 -13.51 4.30 25.08
CA GLU A 398 -12.38 5.21 24.87
C GLU A 398 -11.07 4.63 25.42
N ASP A 399 -11.09 4.13 26.66
CA ASP A 399 -9.90 3.54 27.31
C ASP A 399 -9.42 2.30 26.58
N GLU A 400 -10.35 1.46 26.12
CA GLU A 400 -10.02 0.25 25.39
C GLU A 400 -9.51 0.54 23.98
N PHE A 401 -10.07 1.54 23.30
CA PHE A 401 -9.56 2.00 21.99
C PHE A 401 -8.13 2.55 22.13
N LYS A 402 -7.90 3.38 23.15
CA LYS A 402 -6.56 3.89 23.51
C LYS A 402 -5.57 2.75 23.73
N SER A 403 -5.96 1.74 24.49
CA SER A 403 -5.12 0.55 24.75
C SER A 403 -4.74 -0.18 23.46
N CYS A 404 -5.66 -0.27 22.50
CA CYS A 404 -5.37 -0.86 21.18
C CYS A 404 -4.37 -0.01 20.38
N VAL A 405 -4.49 1.32 20.40
CA VAL A 405 -3.54 2.24 19.73
C VAL A 405 -2.15 2.16 20.38
N GLU A 406 -2.08 2.11 21.71
CA GLU A 406 -0.83 1.97 22.46
C GLU A 406 -0.12 0.64 22.12
N LEU A 407 -0.89 -0.45 22.02
CA LEU A 407 -0.37 -1.76 21.64
C LEU A 407 0.22 -1.72 20.21
N ALA A 408 -0.52 -1.18 19.24
CA ALA A 408 -0.05 -1.02 17.86
C ALA A 408 1.22 -0.15 17.80
N SER A 409 1.24 0.97 18.52
CA SER A 409 2.40 1.86 18.61
C SER A 409 3.63 1.16 19.22
N TYR A 410 3.43 0.36 20.28
CA TYR A 410 4.50 -0.43 20.89
C TYR A 410 5.08 -1.45 19.90
N MET A 411 4.23 -2.17 19.15
CA MET A 411 4.69 -3.11 18.12
C MET A 411 5.52 -2.42 17.04
N LEU A 412 5.01 -1.33 16.49
CA LEU A 412 5.68 -0.56 15.43
C LEU A 412 7.03 0.03 15.90
N LYS A 413 7.09 0.57 17.12
CA LYS A 413 8.35 1.06 17.70
C LYS A 413 9.37 -0.05 17.86
N THR A 414 8.95 -1.20 18.36
CA THR A 414 9.85 -2.34 18.60
C THR A 414 10.42 -2.92 17.32
N VAL A 415 9.65 -2.94 16.22
CA VAL A 415 10.13 -3.43 14.93
C VAL A 415 10.76 -2.33 14.06
N GLY A 416 10.78 -1.07 14.52
CA GLY A 416 11.43 0.06 13.83
C GLY A 416 10.64 0.68 12.68
N LEU A 417 9.32 0.51 12.65
CA LEU A 417 8.44 1.04 11.61
C LEU A 417 7.63 2.27 12.04
N TYR A 418 7.71 2.70 13.29
CA TYR A 418 6.84 3.74 13.86
C TYR A 418 6.99 5.11 13.18
N GLU A 419 8.20 5.48 12.76
CA GLU A 419 8.45 6.77 12.10
C GLU A 419 7.98 6.83 10.63
N ASP A 420 7.63 5.67 10.05
CA ASP A 420 7.24 5.55 8.64
C ASP A 420 5.71 5.52 8.46
N VAL A 421 4.94 5.66 9.56
CA VAL A 421 3.48 5.54 9.50
C VAL A 421 2.75 6.88 9.52
N SER A 422 1.57 6.87 8.95
CA SER A 422 0.56 7.94 9.04
C SER A 422 -0.78 7.35 9.48
N TYR A 423 -1.68 8.20 9.96
CA TYR A 423 -2.98 7.78 10.46
C TYR A 423 -4.08 8.29 9.54
N ARG A 424 -5.08 7.44 9.24
CA ARG A 424 -6.25 7.80 8.45
C ARG A 424 -7.51 7.40 9.20
N PHE A 425 -8.38 8.38 9.42
CA PHE A 425 -9.73 8.15 9.91
C PHE A 425 -10.62 7.86 8.72
N SER A 426 -10.90 6.59 8.49
CA SER A 426 -11.72 6.09 7.39
C SER A 426 -13.19 6.15 7.78
N GLN A 427 -13.94 7.00 7.08
CA GLN A 427 -15.33 7.33 7.29
C GLN A 427 -16.22 6.72 6.20
N TRP A 428 -17.51 6.59 6.49
CA TRP A 428 -18.49 6.17 5.50
C TRP A 428 -18.75 7.26 4.45
N ASP A 429 -19.31 6.86 3.31
CA ASP A 429 -19.79 7.78 2.30
C ASP A 429 -21.33 7.89 2.40
N PRO A 430 -21.89 9.06 2.76
CA PRO A 430 -23.33 9.27 2.83
C PRO A 430 -24.06 9.08 1.50
N ASP A 431 -23.35 9.24 0.38
CA ASP A 431 -23.91 9.13 -0.98
C ASP A 431 -23.92 7.68 -1.49
N ASP A 432 -23.14 6.77 -0.89
CA ASP A 432 -23.09 5.32 -1.20
C ASP A 432 -23.72 4.47 -0.08
N ARG A 433 -25.01 4.65 0.14
CA ARG A 433 -25.75 4.00 1.25
C ARG A 433 -25.79 2.48 1.17
N GLU A 434 -25.81 1.91 -0.01
CA GLU A 434 -25.99 0.47 -0.22
C GLU A 434 -24.79 -0.35 0.30
N LYS A 435 -23.62 0.30 0.42
CA LYS A 435 -22.41 -0.32 0.94
C LYS A 435 -22.45 -0.57 2.45
N TYR A 436 -23.28 0.15 3.21
CA TYR A 436 -23.20 0.22 4.67
C TYR A 436 -24.45 -0.27 5.38
N ILE A 437 -24.27 -1.01 6.47
CA ILE A 437 -25.37 -1.42 7.36
C ILE A 437 -25.70 -0.28 8.33
N GLY A 438 -26.93 -0.30 8.89
CA GLY A 438 -27.39 0.70 9.85
C GLY A 438 -27.99 1.95 9.20
N THR A 439 -28.32 2.94 10.02
CA THR A 439 -28.92 4.22 9.61
C THR A 439 -27.90 5.34 9.53
N LYS A 440 -28.26 6.44 8.84
CA LYS A 440 -27.41 7.64 8.78
C LYS A 440 -27.10 8.19 10.17
N GLU A 441 -28.11 8.26 11.05
CA GLU A 441 -27.97 8.80 12.40
C GLU A 441 -26.99 7.97 13.26
N GLU A 442 -27.06 6.65 13.15
CA GLU A 442 -26.13 5.74 13.85
C GLU A 442 -24.70 5.93 13.36
N TRP A 443 -24.49 6.06 12.04
CA TRP A 443 -23.17 6.32 11.47
C TRP A 443 -22.60 7.66 11.90
N ASP A 444 -23.40 8.73 11.82
CA ASP A 444 -22.97 10.06 12.27
C ASP A 444 -22.57 10.03 13.76
N ASN A 445 -23.35 9.37 14.62
CA ASN A 445 -23.06 9.23 16.04
C ASN A 445 -21.75 8.46 16.32
N VAL A 446 -21.53 7.34 15.64
CA VAL A 446 -20.33 6.52 15.83
C VAL A 446 -19.09 7.21 15.28
N GLN A 447 -19.18 7.89 14.13
CA GLN A 447 -18.08 8.67 13.59
C GLN A 447 -17.71 9.85 14.49
N ASP A 448 -18.71 10.58 15.02
CA ASP A 448 -18.49 11.67 15.98
C ASP A 448 -17.82 11.16 17.27
N MET A 449 -18.27 10.01 17.76
CA MET A 449 -17.65 9.35 18.93
C MET A 449 -16.19 9.00 18.65
N MET A 450 -15.92 8.35 17.53
CA MET A 450 -14.56 7.97 17.15
C MET A 450 -13.67 9.20 16.91
N GLY A 451 -14.18 10.24 16.25
CA GLY A 451 -13.48 11.50 16.06
C GLY A 451 -13.06 12.14 17.39
N LYS A 452 -13.96 12.20 18.37
CA LYS A 452 -13.67 12.69 19.70
C LYS A 452 -12.59 11.86 20.42
N ILE A 453 -12.64 10.54 20.28
CA ILE A 453 -11.60 9.65 20.84
C ILE A 453 -10.24 9.97 20.21
N LEU A 454 -10.17 10.09 18.89
CA LEU A 454 -8.93 10.40 18.18
C LEU A 454 -8.36 11.78 18.54
N ASP A 455 -9.24 12.79 18.68
CA ASP A 455 -8.87 14.14 19.10
C ASP A 455 -8.36 14.16 20.56
N ASN A 456 -9.03 13.44 21.48
CA ASN A 456 -8.61 13.30 22.87
C ASN A 456 -7.25 12.60 23.00
N LEU A 457 -6.93 11.68 22.08
CA LEU A 457 -5.66 10.98 22.02
C LEU A 457 -4.57 11.77 21.27
N GLU A 458 -4.89 12.95 20.78
CA GLU A 458 -3.99 13.83 20.00
C GLU A 458 -3.35 13.10 18.79
N ILE A 459 -4.11 12.20 18.14
CA ILE A 459 -3.63 11.46 16.96
C ILE A 459 -3.76 12.35 15.72
N PRO A 460 -2.66 12.67 15.01
CA PRO A 460 -2.71 13.44 13.78
C PRO A 460 -3.22 12.56 12.63
N TYR A 461 -4.48 12.68 12.24
CA TYR A 461 -5.07 11.87 11.18
C TYR A 461 -5.51 12.69 9.96
N SER A 462 -5.55 12.04 8.81
CA SER A 462 -6.27 12.49 7.62
C SER A 462 -7.62 11.79 7.54
N ILE A 463 -8.59 12.38 6.85
CA ILE A 463 -9.92 11.79 6.64
C ILE A 463 -9.95 11.07 5.30
N GLY A 464 -10.45 9.82 5.28
CA GLY A 464 -10.75 9.03 4.09
C GLY A 464 -12.24 8.73 3.99
N ILE A 465 -12.99 9.48 3.14
CA ILE A 465 -14.43 9.26 2.91
C ILE A 465 -14.61 8.05 2.00
N GLY A 466 -15.61 7.20 2.32
CA GLY A 466 -15.88 5.97 1.57
C GLY A 466 -14.97 4.79 1.90
N GLU A 467 -13.99 4.99 2.81
CA GLU A 467 -13.00 3.98 3.16
C GLU A 467 -13.38 3.15 4.42
N ALA A 468 -14.46 3.50 5.11
CA ALA A 468 -14.94 2.72 6.25
C ALA A 468 -15.32 1.28 5.86
N ALA A 469 -15.27 0.36 6.84
CA ALA A 469 -15.87 -0.95 6.69
C ALA A 469 -17.41 -0.82 6.63
N PHE A 470 -18.10 -1.78 6.05
CA PHE A 470 -19.56 -1.72 5.94
C PHE A 470 -20.28 -1.73 7.30
N TYR A 471 -19.59 -2.08 8.38
CA TYR A 471 -20.10 -2.21 9.75
C TYR A 471 -19.51 -1.20 10.75
N GLY A 472 -18.66 -0.28 10.35
CA GLY A 472 -18.14 0.73 11.26
C GLY A 472 -16.97 1.55 10.74
N PRO A 473 -16.73 2.72 11.35
CA PRO A 473 -15.57 3.56 11.06
C PRO A 473 -14.29 2.94 11.60
N LYS A 474 -13.15 3.32 11.03
CA LYS A 474 -11.86 2.75 11.39
C LYS A 474 -10.72 3.75 11.40
N LEU A 475 -9.76 3.52 12.30
CA LEU A 475 -8.44 4.12 12.24
C LEU A 475 -7.52 3.17 11.48
N ASP A 476 -7.08 3.58 10.32
CA ASP A 476 -6.08 2.89 9.53
C ASP A 476 -4.70 3.49 9.80
N ILE A 477 -3.75 2.67 10.26
CA ILE A 477 -2.35 3.02 10.35
C ILE A 477 -1.71 2.64 9.02
N GLN A 478 -1.42 3.65 8.22
CA GLN A 478 -0.84 3.53 6.89
C GLN A 478 0.68 3.51 6.98
N ILE A 479 1.32 2.78 6.09
CA ILE A 479 2.78 2.77 5.95
C ILE A 479 3.17 2.94 4.49
N LYS A 480 4.21 3.72 4.23
CA LYS A 480 4.77 3.85 2.89
C LYS A 480 5.78 2.75 2.63
N ASN A 481 5.56 1.99 1.56
CA ASN A 481 6.54 1.05 1.05
C ASN A 481 7.73 1.80 0.40
N VAL A 482 8.76 1.06 -0.04
CA VAL A 482 9.96 1.66 -0.66
C VAL A 482 9.68 2.46 -1.92
N TYR A 483 8.55 2.22 -2.59
CA TYR A 483 8.12 2.98 -3.78
C TYR A 483 7.28 4.21 -3.43
N GLY A 484 7.05 4.47 -2.14
CA GLY A 484 6.26 5.60 -1.64
C GLY A 484 4.75 5.39 -1.69
N LYS A 485 4.27 4.18 -2.06
CA LYS A 485 2.85 3.83 -2.02
C LYS A 485 2.44 3.57 -0.57
N GLU A 486 1.31 4.14 -0.17
CA GLU A 486 0.70 3.87 1.14
C GLU A 486 -0.09 2.56 1.10
N ASP A 487 0.18 1.70 2.08
CA ASP A 487 -0.57 0.48 2.33
C ASP A 487 -1.06 0.47 3.78
N THR A 488 -2.29 0.04 4.02
CA THR A 488 -2.79 -0.14 5.40
C THR A 488 -2.08 -1.32 6.05
N LEU A 489 -1.41 -1.05 7.17
CA LEU A 489 -0.69 -2.06 7.94
C LEU A 489 -1.51 -2.57 9.12
N ILE A 490 -2.05 -1.66 9.92
CA ILE A 490 -2.83 -1.95 11.12
C ILE A 490 -4.17 -1.21 11.01
N THR A 491 -5.23 -1.86 11.46
CA THR A 491 -6.57 -1.26 11.52
C THR A 491 -7.15 -1.46 12.93
N ILE A 492 -7.81 -0.43 13.45
CA ILE A 492 -8.58 -0.46 14.69
C ILE A 492 -9.97 0.10 14.35
N GLN A 493 -11.03 -0.69 14.57
CA GLN A 493 -12.39 -0.37 14.15
C GLN A 493 -13.35 -0.40 15.34
N ILE A 494 -14.32 0.51 15.34
CA ILE A 494 -15.44 0.48 16.28
C ILE A 494 -16.66 -0.07 15.55
N ASP A 495 -17.24 -1.13 16.10
CA ASP A 495 -18.39 -1.83 15.54
C ASP A 495 -19.54 -1.81 16.55
N PRO A 496 -20.60 -1.03 16.29
CA PRO A 496 -21.79 -1.00 17.13
C PRO A 496 -22.88 -2.00 16.70
N TYR A 497 -22.73 -2.71 15.56
CA TYR A 497 -23.83 -3.43 14.91
C TYR A 497 -23.76 -4.95 15.03
N LEU A 498 -22.57 -5.53 14.90
CA LEU A 498 -22.45 -7.00 14.80
C LEU A 498 -22.79 -7.71 16.11
N ALA A 499 -22.65 -7.05 17.26
CA ALA A 499 -23.09 -7.59 18.54
C ALA A 499 -24.60 -7.87 18.54
N GLU A 500 -25.41 -6.97 18.02
CA GLU A 500 -26.87 -7.15 17.90
C GLU A 500 -27.20 -8.24 16.89
N LYS A 501 -26.60 -8.24 15.70
CA LYS A 501 -26.82 -9.26 14.67
C LYS A 501 -26.52 -10.68 15.14
N PHE A 502 -25.52 -10.85 15.98
CA PHE A 502 -25.18 -12.14 16.60
C PHE A 502 -25.90 -12.41 17.91
N ASN A 503 -26.79 -11.50 18.35
CA ASN A 503 -27.48 -11.56 19.64
C ASN A 503 -26.49 -11.74 20.83
N MET A 504 -25.36 -11.02 20.77
CA MET A 504 -24.39 -10.97 21.85
C MET A 504 -24.88 -9.98 22.92
N GLU A 505 -25.17 -10.48 24.10
CA GLU A 505 -25.73 -9.69 25.21
C GLU A 505 -24.89 -9.81 26.47
N TYR A 506 -24.91 -8.78 27.29
CA TYR A 506 -24.46 -8.82 28.69
C TYR A 506 -25.53 -8.21 29.59
N VAL A 507 -25.58 -8.68 30.82
CA VAL A 507 -26.47 -8.11 31.86
C VAL A 507 -25.74 -6.94 32.49
N ASP A 508 -26.30 -5.72 32.37
CA ASP A 508 -25.72 -4.52 32.93
C ASP A 508 -26.04 -4.36 34.43
N ARG A 509 -25.52 -3.30 35.05
CA ARG A 509 -25.68 -3.00 36.52
C ARG A 509 -27.14 -2.83 36.94
N ASP A 510 -27.98 -2.36 36.05
CA ASP A 510 -29.42 -2.18 36.20
C ASP A 510 -30.23 -3.49 36.00
N GLY A 511 -29.57 -4.60 35.70
CA GLY A 511 -30.21 -5.88 35.40
C GLY A 511 -30.78 -6.00 33.97
N VAL A 512 -30.63 -4.96 33.14
CA VAL A 512 -31.09 -4.95 31.75
C VAL A 512 -30.03 -5.59 30.87
N LYS A 513 -30.46 -6.34 29.87
CA LYS A 513 -29.61 -6.89 28.83
C LYS A 513 -29.27 -5.81 27.80
N LYS A 514 -28.00 -5.67 27.47
CA LYS A 514 -27.47 -4.73 26.49
C LYS A 514 -26.49 -5.42 25.55
N HIS A 515 -26.30 -4.86 24.35
CA HIS A 515 -25.28 -5.29 23.41
C HIS A 515 -23.97 -4.58 23.69
N PRO A 516 -22.81 -5.28 23.73
CA PRO A 516 -21.51 -4.63 23.88
C PRO A 516 -21.10 -3.92 22.58
N PHE A 517 -20.28 -2.89 22.68
CA PHE A 517 -19.47 -2.44 21.55
C PHE A 517 -18.37 -3.47 21.27
N ILE A 518 -17.99 -3.58 20.00
CA ILE A 518 -16.88 -4.42 19.58
C ILE A 518 -15.77 -3.53 19.02
N ILE A 519 -14.54 -3.73 19.47
CA ILE A 519 -13.36 -3.15 18.83
C ILE A 519 -12.65 -4.27 18.11
N HIS A 520 -12.54 -4.16 16.78
CA HIS A 520 -11.69 -5.01 15.95
C HIS A 520 -10.32 -4.37 15.87
N ARG A 521 -9.28 -5.13 16.09
CA ARG A 521 -7.92 -4.62 15.97
C ARG A 521 -6.95 -5.65 15.43
N THR A 522 -5.86 -5.16 14.86
CA THR A 522 -4.65 -5.95 14.65
C THR A 522 -3.49 -5.34 15.44
N SER A 523 -2.58 -6.15 15.98
CA SER A 523 -1.45 -5.65 16.78
C SER A 523 -0.27 -5.23 15.93
N ILE A 524 0.05 -6.03 14.89
CA ILE A 524 1.15 -5.77 13.96
C ILE A 524 0.69 -5.92 12.49
N GLY A 525 -0.60 -6.20 12.28
CA GLY A 525 -1.18 -6.47 10.99
C GLY A 525 -0.90 -7.88 10.48
N CYS A 526 -0.83 -8.02 9.15
CA CYS A 526 -0.50 -9.26 8.47
C CYS A 526 1.01 -9.52 8.57
N TYR A 527 1.40 -10.72 9.05
CA TYR A 527 2.81 -11.07 9.26
C TYR A 527 3.61 -11.13 7.95
N GLU A 528 3.02 -11.58 6.85
CA GLU A 528 3.66 -11.62 5.54
C GLU A 528 3.95 -10.20 5.04
N ARG A 529 2.98 -9.26 5.17
CA ARG A 529 3.17 -7.85 4.84
C ARG A 529 4.21 -7.20 5.74
N THR A 530 4.16 -7.46 7.03
CA THR A 530 5.16 -6.96 7.99
C THR A 530 6.55 -7.48 7.65
N LEU A 531 6.71 -8.76 7.30
CA LEU A 531 7.99 -9.31 6.83
C LEU A 531 8.49 -8.60 5.57
N ALA A 532 7.62 -8.34 4.59
CA ALA A 532 7.99 -7.57 3.39
C ALA A 532 8.54 -6.19 3.75
N LEU A 533 7.81 -5.44 4.57
CA LEU A 533 8.20 -4.10 5.02
C LEU A 533 9.51 -4.11 5.82
N LEU A 534 9.74 -5.11 6.66
CA LEU A 534 10.99 -5.28 7.41
C LEU A 534 12.16 -5.66 6.50
N ILE A 535 11.94 -6.49 5.47
CA ILE A 535 12.95 -6.76 4.43
C ILE A 535 13.34 -5.46 3.74
N GLU A 536 12.37 -4.62 3.37
CA GLU A 536 12.60 -3.32 2.73
C GLU A 536 13.30 -2.32 3.69
N LYS A 537 12.82 -2.20 4.92
CA LYS A 537 13.38 -1.29 5.94
C LYS A 537 14.84 -1.59 6.24
N TYR A 538 15.16 -2.86 6.46
CA TYR A 538 16.50 -3.30 6.84
C TYR A 538 17.35 -3.75 5.66
N ALA A 539 16.84 -3.73 4.43
CA ALA A 539 17.49 -4.33 3.25
C ALA A 539 17.97 -5.77 3.53
N GLY A 540 17.15 -6.55 4.24
CA GLY A 540 17.42 -7.92 4.68
C GLY A 540 18.34 -8.05 5.91
N ALA A 541 18.93 -6.95 6.40
CA ALA A 541 19.86 -6.96 7.55
C ALA A 541 19.09 -6.78 8.87
N PHE A 542 18.29 -7.76 9.26
CA PHE A 542 17.45 -7.69 10.47
C PHE A 542 18.26 -7.40 11.76
N PRO A 543 17.64 -6.73 12.77
CA PRO A 543 18.21 -6.64 14.11
C PRO A 543 18.40 -8.05 14.72
N MET A 544 19.34 -8.18 15.65
CA MET A 544 19.77 -9.48 16.15
C MET A 544 18.61 -10.35 16.67
N TRP A 545 17.64 -9.78 17.37
CA TRP A 545 16.53 -10.53 17.92
C TRP A 545 15.60 -11.15 16.83
N LEU A 546 15.50 -10.52 15.65
CA LEU A 546 14.73 -11.01 14.49
C LEU A 546 15.57 -11.79 13.48
N ALA A 547 16.88 -11.70 13.51
CA ALA A 547 17.74 -12.36 12.52
C ALA A 547 17.53 -13.89 12.55
N PRO A 548 17.24 -14.55 11.42
CA PRO A 548 17.05 -16.00 11.37
C PRO A 548 18.31 -16.77 11.78
N THR A 549 19.48 -16.25 11.42
CA THR A 549 20.80 -16.67 11.89
C THR A 549 21.43 -15.47 12.58
N GLN A 550 21.81 -15.61 13.84
CA GLN A 550 22.35 -14.53 14.66
C GLN A 550 23.88 -14.49 14.65
N VAL A 551 24.48 -15.66 14.65
CA VAL A 551 25.94 -15.83 14.63
C VAL A 551 26.34 -16.85 13.59
N LYS A 552 27.34 -16.55 12.78
CA LYS A 552 27.97 -17.51 11.87
C LYS A 552 29.42 -17.77 12.31
N LEU A 553 29.74 -19.02 12.56
CA LEU A 553 31.07 -19.46 12.98
C LEU A 553 31.88 -19.83 11.74
N LEU A 554 33.07 -19.25 11.61
CA LEU A 554 33.95 -19.38 10.46
C LEU A 554 35.30 -19.97 10.92
N ALA A 555 35.48 -21.26 10.65
CA ALA A 555 36.78 -21.91 10.89
C ALA A 555 37.84 -21.43 9.87
N VAL A 556 39.01 -21.02 10.31
CA VAL A 556 40.14 -20.63 9.44
C VAL A 556 40.72 -21.87 8.72
N ALA A 557 40.70 -23.03 9.38
CA ALA A 557 41.12 -24.32 8.82
C ALA A 557 40.33 -25.46 9.48
N ASP A 558 40.30 -26.61 8.83
CA ASP A 558 39.52 -27.77 9.28
C ASP A 558 39.90 -28.24 10.70
N ARG A 559 41.16 -28.09 11.11
CA ARG A 559 41.62 -28.42 12.48
C ARG A 559 40.95 -27.57 13.57
N HIS A 560 40.30 -26.47 13.24
CA HIS A 560 39.57 -25.61 14.18
C HIS A 560 38.11 -26.00 14.36
N LEU A 561 37.60 -26.95 13.57
CA LEU A 561 36.17 -27.29 13.56
C LEU A 561 35.67 -27.86 14.89
N ASP A 562 36.47 -28.67 15.58
CA ASP A 562 36.08 -29.22 16.88
C ASP A 562 35.78 -28.11 17.89
N TYR A 563 36.66 -27.13 18.00
CA TYR A 563 36.43 -25.95 18.87
C TYR A 563 35.23 -25.12 18.39
N VAL A 564 35.07 -24.91 17.08
CA VAL A 564 33.94 -24.20 16.51
C VAL A 564 32.60 -24.88 16.87
N TYR A 565 32.53 -26.20 16.83
CA TYR A 565 31.32 -26.95 17.22
C TYR A 565 31.06 -26.91 18.72
N GLU A 566 32.10 -26.85 19.57
CA GLU A 566 31.93 -26.62 21.00
C GLU A 566 31.33 -25.22 21.28
N ILE A 567 31.85 -24.18 20.64
CA ILE A 567 31.30 -22.82 20.73
C ILE A 567 29.86 -22.79 20.23
N LYS A 568 29.56 -23.42 19.08
CA LYS A 568 28.18 -23.56 18.57
C LYS A 568 27.26 -24.11 19.65
N LYS A 569 27.63 -25.22 20.26
CA LYS A 569 26.82 -25.88 21.30
C LYS A 569 26.58 -24.96 22.50
N GLN A 570 27.56 -24.18 22.93
CA GLN A 570 27.41 -23.21 24.02
C GLN A 570 26.40 -22.10 23.65
N LEU A 571 26.54 -21.54 22.44
CA LEU A 571 25.66 -20.45 21.98
C LEU A 571 24.21 -20.95 21.78
N GLU A 572 24.02 -22.17 21.22
CA GLU A 572 22.72 -22.77 21.04
C GLU A 572 22.04 -23.13 22.38
N ALA A 573 22.81 -23.59 23.37
CA ALA A 573 22.30 -23.84 24.71
C ALA A 573 21.82 -22.54 25.41
N ALA A 574 22.40 -21.39 25.04
CA ALA A 574 21.94 -20.07 25.48
C ALA A 574 20.77 -19.53 24.62
N GLY A 575 20.26 -20.29 23.65
CA GLY A 575 19.11 -19.93 22.81
C GLY A 575 19.44 -19.13 21.55
N LEU A 576 20.72 -18.97 21.18
CA LEU A 576 21.09 -18.30 19.95
C LEU A 576 20.93 -19.20 18.72
N ARG A 577 20.64 -18.59 17.58
CA ARG A 577 20.54 -19.24 16.26
C ARG A 577 21.89 -19.14 15.57
N VAL A 578 22.57 -20.28 15.44
CA VAL A 578 23.98 -20.34 15.04
C VAL A 578 24.17 -21.25 13.82
N GLU A 579 24.93 -20.78 12.85
CA GLU A 579 25.39 -21.59 11.72
C GLU A 579 26.92 -21.72 11.72
N VAL A 580 27.43 -22.80 11.14
CA VAL A 580 28.86 -23.06 10.95
C VAL A 580 29.16 -23.11 9.45
N ASP A 581 30.16 -22.37 9.01
CA ASP A 581 30.71 -22.53 7.68
C ASP A 581 31.95 -23.48 7.76
N SER A 582 31.67 -24.76 7.52
CA SER A 582 32.69 -25.82 7.54
C SER A 582 33.39 -26.05 6.20
N ARG A 583 33.08 -25.25 5.17
CA ARG A 583 33.67 -25.42 3.83
C ARG A 583 35.17 -25.16 3.88
N SER A 584 35.92 -25.88 3.06
CA SER A 584 37.37 -25.69 2.90
C SER A 584 37.66 -24.52 1.96
N GLU A 585 37.32 -23.29 2.42
CA GLU A 585 37.44 -22.03 1.66
C GLU A 585 38.29 -21.01 2.42
N LYS A 586 38.85 -20.03 1.70
CA LYS A 586 39.62 -18.94 2.31
C LYS A 586 38.75 -18.13 3.26
N ILE A 587 39.28 -17.79 4.43
CA ILE A 587 38.52 -17.06 5.46
C ILE A 587 37.90 -15.74 4.94
N GLY A 588 38.61 -15.00 4.08
CA GLY A 588 38.08 -13.77 3.47
C GLY A 588 36.87 -14.02 2.61
N TYR A 589 36.79 -15.16 1.93
CA TYR A 589 35.59 -15.57 1.17
C TYR A 589 34.42 -15.89 2.09
N LYS A 590 34.64 -16.68 3.15
CA LYS A 590 33.61 -17.01 4.15
C LYS A 590 33.05 -15.75 4.83
N ILE A 591 33.90 -14.79 5.19
CA ILE A 591 33.48 -13.50 5.75
C ILE A 591 32.59 -12.73 4.76
N ARG A 592 33.02 -12.66 3.49
CA ARG A 592 32.21 -11.98 2.44
C ARG A 592 30.85 -12.63 2.26
N GLU A 593 30.79 -13.95 2.20
CA GLU A 593 29.50 -14.68 2.08
C GLU A 593 28.58 -14.38 3.26
N ALA A 594 29.09 -14.47 4.50
CA ALA A 594 28.33 -14.15 5.70
C ALA A 594 27.84 -12.68 5.73
N GLN A 595 28.62 -11.75 5.18
CA GLN A 595 28.19 -10.35 5.00
C GLN A 595 27.08 -10.21 3.96
N LEU A 596 27.16 -10.94 2.85
CA LEU A 596 26.10 -10.97 1.82
C LEU A 596 24.81 -11.59 2.36
N GLU A 597 24.90 -12.60 3.22
CA GLU A 597 23.77 -13.19 3.93
C GLU A 597 23.19 -12.28 5.03
N LYS A 598 23.80 -11.12 5.28
CA LYS A 598 23.37 -10.11 6.28
C LYS A 598 23.42 -10.61 7.73
N ILE A 599 24.26 -11.59 8.03
CA ILE A 599 24.43 -12.14 9.38
C ILE A 599 24.90 -11.05 10.35
N PRO A 600 24.26 -10.86 11.53
CA PRO A 600 24.66 -9.83 12.49
C PRO A 600 26.08 -9.97 12.99
N TYR A 601 26.46 -11.18 13.44
CA TYR A 601 27.77 -11.46 14.00
C TYR A 601 28.46 -12.66 13.33
N MET A 602 29.73 -12.54 13.12
CA MET A 602 30.61 -13.60 12.63
C MET A 602 31.70 -13.88 13.68
N PHE A 603 31.95 -15.14 13.97
CA PHE A 603 33.08 -15.56 14.78
C PHE A 603 34.13 -16.20 13.88
N ILE A 604 35.33 -15.63 13.86
CA ILE A 604 36.48 -16.17 13.16
C ILE A 604 37.29 -16.91 14.19
N VAL A 605 37.61 -18.19 13.92
CA VAL A 605 38.33 -19.04 14.86
C VAL A 605 39.61 -19.56 14.19
N GLY A 606 40.72 -19.18 14.76
CA GLY A 606 42.07 -19.63 14.38
C GLY A 606 42.84 -20.24 15.57
N ASP A 607 44.11 -20.57 15.34
CA ASP A 607 44.98 -21.20 16.39
C ASP A 607 45.06 -20.35 17.66
N LYS A 608 45.20 -19.02 17.53
CA LYS A 608 45.29 -18.10 18.67
C LYS A 608 44.02 -18.05 19.51
N ASP A 609 42.85 -18.17 18.86
CA ASP A 609 41.56 -18.16 19.56
C ASP A 609 41.42 -19.43 20.41
N ILE A 610 41.83 -20.58 19.87
CA ILE A 610 41.80 -21.86 20.60
C ILE A 610 42.76 -21.82 21.81
N GLU A 611 44.00 -21.34 21.61
CA GLU A 611 45.00 -21.23 22.70
C GLU A 611 44.53 -20.31 23.83
N ALA A 612 43.82 -19.22 23.47
CA ALA A 612 43.34 -18.24 24.43
C ALA A 612 41.93 -18.55 24.98
N GLY A 613 41.22 -19.56 24.46
CA GLY A 613 39.84 -19.84 24.81
C GLY A 613 38.87 -18.72 24.40
N THR A 614 39.14 -18.04 23.29
CA THR A 614 38.39 -16.89 22.78
C THR A 614 37.81 -17.15 21.39
N VAL A 615 37.07 -16.19 20.87
CA VAL A 615 36.64 -16.09 19.48
C VAL A 615 36.90 -14.66 18.99
N SER A 616 37.36 -14.51 17.75
CA SER A 616 37.46 -13.18 17.12
C SER A 616 36.11 -12.77 16.57
N VAL A 617 35.45 -11.78 17.19
CA VAL A 617 34.11 -11.36 16.87
C VAL A 617 34.11 -10.24 15.85
N ARG A 618 33.28 -10.37 14.83
CA ARG A 618 33.06 -9.33 13.84
C ARG A 618 31.55 -9.01 13.70
N HIS A 619 31.20 -7.75 13.83
CA HIS A 619 29.85 -7.27 13.57
C HIS A 619 29.73 -6.80 12.11
N ARG A 620 28.56 -7.03 11.49
CA ARG A 620 28.33 -6.72 10.05
C ARG A 620 28.53 -5.25 9.67
N LYS A 621 28.22 -4.30 10.58
CA LYS A 621 28.37 -2.85 10.35
C LYS A 621 29.65 -2.29 11.00
N GLU A 622 29.91 -2.62 12.25
CA GLU A 622 31.00 -2.06 13.05
C GLU A 622 32.36 -2.68 12.71
N GLY A 623 32.38 -3.80 12.01
CA GLY A 623 33.59 -4.49 11.63
C GLY A 623 34.16 -5.37 12.76
N ASP A 624 35.47 -5.40 12.89
CA ASP A 624 36.18 -6.22 13.88
C ASP A 624 36.04 -5.65 15.29
N LEU A 625 35.45 -6.43 16.19
CA LEU A 625 35.26 -6.10 17.61
C LEU A 625 36.38 -6.68 18.51
N GLY A 626 37.33 -7.41 17.92
CA GLY A 626 38.43 -8.07 18.63
C GLY A 626 38.08 -9.44 19.18
N ALA A 627 39.04 -10.04 19.88
CA ALA A 627 38.90 -11.32 20.55
C ALA A 627 38.18 -11.15 21.90
N MET A 628 37.20 -11.99 22.18
CA MET A 628 36.45 -12.03 23.45
C MET A 628 36.10 -13.46 23.82
N LYS A 629 35.81 -13.69 25.09
CA LYS A 629 35.33 -15.00 25.54
C LYS A 629 33.87 -15.19 25.08
N PRO A 630 33.45 -16.43 24.79
CA PRO A 630 32.08 -16.73 24.43
C PRO A 630 31.04 -16.22 25.44
N GLU A 631 31.34 -16.27 26.73
CA GLU A 631 30.47 -15.80 27.81
C GLU A 631 30.27 -14.26 27.78
N GLU A 632 31.31 -13.51 27.45
CA GLU A 632 31.26 -12.05 27.31
C GLU A 632 30.38 -11.67 26.13
N PHE A 633 30.52 -12.37 25.01
CA PHE A 633 29.63 -12.19 23.87
C PHE A 633 28.17 -12.54 24.21
N LEU A 634 27.95 -13.66 24.92
CA LEU A 634 26.60 -14.08 25.31
C LEU A 634 25.91 -13.02 26.20
N ALA A 635 26.63 -12.39 27.12
CA ALA A 635 26.08 -11.31 27.94
C ALA A 635 25.63 -10.12 27.08
N MET A 636 26.48 -9.66 26.15
CA MET A 636 26.17 -8.59 25.21
C MET A 636 25.01 -8.95 24.29
N ALA A 637 25.02 -10.15 23.72
CA ALA A 637 23.99 -10.64 22.82
C ALA A 637 22.62 -10.74 23.51
N LYS A 638 22.61 -11.21 24.75
CA LYS A 638 21.39 -11.32 25.55
C LYS A 638 20.77 -9.95 25.82
N GLU A 639 21.58 -8.96 26.20
CA GLU A 639 21.12 -7.59 26.41
C GLU A 639 20.50 -7.02 25.11
N GLU A 640 21.18 -7.18 23.97
CA GLU A 640 20.69 -6.72 22.67
C GLU A 640 19.36 -7.38 22.27
N ILE A 641 19.22 -8.69 22.52
CA ILE A 641 18.00 -9.45 22.21
C ILE A 641 16.85 -9.07 23.17
N ASP A 642 17.11 -9.03 24.49
CA ASP A 642 16.10 -8.78 25.50
C ASP A 642 15.53 -7.35 25.37
N THR A 643 16.39 -6.38 25.07
CA THR A 643 16.00 -4.98 24.84
C THR A 643 15.54 -4.70 23.40
N LYS A 644 15.59 -5.70 22.52
CA LYS A 644 15.20 -5.60 21.10
C LYS A 644 15.87 -4.45 20.35
N GLN A 645 17.16 -4.23 20.60
CA GLN A 645 17.92 -3.13 19.99
C GLN A 645 17.91 -3.24 18.47
N ILE A 646 17.80 -2.08 17.82
CA ILE A 646 17.92 -1.90 16.37
C ILE A 646 19.30 -1.25 16.12
N LYS A 647 20.31 -2.08 15.75
CA LYS A 647 21.66 -1.61 15.41
C LYS A 647 21.92 -1.56 13.92
#